data_c24f96c057a8d212801505a62e777bda
#
_entry.id   c24f96c057a8d212801505a62e777bda
#
_cell.length_a   1.000
_cell.length_b   1.000
_cell.length_c   1.000
_cell.angle_alpha   90.00
_cell.angle_beta   90.00
_cell.angle_gamma   90.00
#
_symmetry.space_group_name_H-M   'P 1'
#
loop_
_entity.id
_entity.type
_entity.pdbx_description
1 polymer ?
#
loop_
_entity_poly.entity_id
_entity_poly.type
_entity_poly.pdbx_seq_one_letter_code
_entity_poly.pdbx_strand_id
1 'polypeptide(L)'
;MKGSVFPFFDTGFVHFLPLRWLALSIILWAGWPPTVFSESDCGGCVDPIGEVDTSGSTETGTTTTITIPAPNSSSLGIAVLDTGVQLRAPMSTQTLAPGSISFVGGNPFVDYAKQGTHGTAVAQVILTLAPGSKIVSIQTSTGGRSVSASSVYQGLLHAAADPSIRVINHSNAALATVPGDAMLAAAVAGKVIVMQAGNDAASNPRGDALHVLGLGGKGLIVGGLGPDESMLGFSNQAGSYAHHYVVALGASEFANYWGTSFATPRASALAARLLQIWPKLKAEEVVDIIKRSATDMGTPGVDAVYGWGRLNFVRAFQPLGPVTPPPSGPTDSEEESDAVDDPVGDDYAYKRLRLSPAIYSAIAQQGLFSQALVVDRYDRDFRLNVAALASVRDDKARARQMLHRWSQDSAVDILSEGLGYQLLSYRRAGYSTAGDVEPALGFDTKIGDHYTMRLGYNSRPTPDTDAAYWLQENHFAAPAGAAWDQGLIGQYSDEGVHSQGTYQINPLWRLGLNMARVDSEGDTTHKSQQLNVVSHFGDSGWGFALEGGLLNESGSLLGGSAGGALSVRDAQTRSARITTYRRLDQNWALIGAYTQGLTQVTDRPGGLLGDFSTLASNAWLIGLSAKDLFSLTDTASVSISQPLRAFAGDAALDIAYDLSTQGQVLRHQQRVSLAPGGVETLLEFIYSRPITSILTLGSYLALRDQPNHDRAAALQMHWMGVVQGSF
;
A
#
# COMPACT_ATOMS: atom_id res chain seq x y z
N MET A 1 -4.31 -5.06 -42.21
CA MET A 1 -2.86 -5.32 -42.26
C MET A 1 -2.33 -5.30 -40.82
N LYS A 2 -1.59 -6.31 -40.42
CA LYS A 2 -1.18 -6.47 -39.02
C LYS A 2 0.18 -5.83 -38.83
N GLY A 3 0.28 -4.78 -38.01
CA GLY A 3 1.54 -4.23 -37.57
C GLY A 3 1.88 -4.79 -36.19
N SER A 4 3.04 -5.38 -35.99
CA SER A 4 3.56 -5.79 -34.69
C SER A 4 4.77 -4.93 -34.33
N VAL A 5 4.75 -4.38 -33.14
CA VAL A 5 5.85 -3.61 -32.54
C VAL A 5 6.60 -4.54 -31.59
N PHE A 6 7.90 -4.74 -31.82
CA PHE A 6 8.78 -5.49 -30.91
C PHE A 6 9.69 -4.51 -30.16
N PRO A 7 9.63 -4.46 -28.84
CA PRO A 7 10.60 -3.73 -28.04
C PRO A 7 11.87 -4.58 -27.83
N PHE A 8 13.04 -4.02 -28.09
CA PHE A 8 14.32 -4.57 -27.70
C PHE A 8 14.91 -3.82 -26.50
N PHE A 9 15.05 -4.54 -25.40
CA PHE A 9 15.86 -4.29 -24.20
C PHE A 9 15.71 -2.96 -23.44
N ASP A 10 15.15 -3.12 -22.23
CA ASP A 10 15.26 -2.20 -21.11
C ASP A 10 16.60 -2.47 -20.40
N THR A 11 17.53 -1.55 -20.43
CA THR A 11 18.80 -1.66 -19.70
C THR A 11 18.78 -0.74 -18.49
N GLY A 12 19.02 -1.35 -17.36
CA GLY A 12 18.96 -0.86 -16.01
C GLY A 12 19.62 0.49 -15.72
N PHE A 13 19.23 1.02 -14.58
CA PHE A 13 19.71 2.23 -13.94
C PHE A 13 21.25 2.21 -13.73
N VAL A 14 21.90 3.24 -14.21
CA VAL A 14 23.30 3.51 -13.88
C VAL A 14 23.36 4.84 -13.11
N HIS A 15 23.80 4.77 -11.85
CA HIS A 15 24.10 5.96 -11.04
C HIS A 15 25.47 6.52 -11.39
N PHE A 16 25.53 7.79 -11.75
CA PHE A 16 26.79 8.51 -11.93
C PHE A 16 26.94 9.72 -11.00
N LEU A 17 28.13 9.86 -10.44
CA LEU A 17 28.64 11.01 -9.68
C LEU A 17 28.88 12.24 -10.59
N PRO A 18 28.92 13.46 -10.04
CA PRO A 18 28.94 14.69 -10.84
C PRO A 18 30.28 14.92 -11.54
N LEU A 19 30.28 14.90 -12.86
CA LEU A 19 31.43 15.33 -13.68
C LEU A 19 31.01 16.51 -14.57
N ARG A 20 31.65 17.64 -14.31
CA ARG A 20 31.74 18.74 -15.26
C ARG A 20 32.80 18.37 -16.33
N TRP A 21 32.47 18.69 -17.61
CA TRP A 21 33.26 18.58 -18.80
C TRP A 21 33.34 17.19 -19.48
N LEU A 22 32.79 17.01 -20.64
CA LEU A 22 33.45 16.82 -21.94
C LEU A 22 32.51 16.36 -23.04
N ALA A 23 32.75 16.91 -24.20
CA ALA A 23 32.14 16.55 -25.45
C ALA A 23 32.78 15.27 -26.04
N LEU A 24 31.97 14.59 -26.86
CA LEU A 24 32.34 13.59 -27.89
C LEU A 24 33.44 12.57 -27.60
N SER A 25 33.04 11.29 -27.58
CA SER A 25 33.69 10.26 -28.40
C SER A 25 32.90 8.97 -28.35
N ILE A 26 32.53 8.48 -29.49
CA ILE A 26 31.97 7.13 -29.78
C ILE A 26 33.13 6.14 -29.67
N ILE A 27 32.95 5.01 -28.98
CA ILE A 27 33.54 3.71 -29.37
C ILE A 27 32.80 2.57 -28.65
N LEU A 28 32.35 1.58 -29.46
CA LEU A 28 31.91 0.23 -29.10
C LEU A 28 33.00 -0.56 -28.39
N TRP A 29 32.65 -1.40 -27.41
CA TRP A 29 33.09 -2.80 -27.43
C TRP A 29 32.31 -3.66 -26.42
N ALA A 30 32.07 -4.92 -26.85
CA ALA A 30 31.34 -5.96 -26.15
C ALA A 30 32.25 -6.78 -25.20
N GLY A 31 31.68 -7.47 -24.25
CA GLY A 31 32.37 -8.53 -23.48
C GLY A 31 31.64 -8.98 -22.23
N TRP A 32 31.07 -10.16 -22.27
CA TRP A 32 30.50 -11.00 -21.19
C TRP A 32 31.60 -11.68 -20.34
N PRO A 33 31.35 -12.40 -19.24
CA PRO A 33 30.12 -13.02 -18.70
C PRO A 33 29.97 -12.97 -17.14
N PRO A 34 29.03 -13.80 -16.55
CA PRO A 34 28.41 -13.61 -15.25
C PRO A 34 29.11 -14.37 -14.12
N THR A 35 28.88 -13.96 -12.87
CA THR A 35 29.09 -14.83 -11.71
C THR A 35 27.87 -14.87 -10.81
N VAL A 36 27.37 -16.07 -10.67
CA VAL A 36 26.44 -16.58 -9.68
C VAL A 36 27.14 -16.58 -8.32
N PHE A 37 26.46 -16.15 -7.26
CA PHE A 37 26.79 -16.61 -5.91
C PHE A 37 25.53 -17.01 -5.15
N SER A 38 25.68 -18.18 -4.54
CA SER A 38 24.74 -19.04 -3.86
C SER A 38 24.41 -18.57 -2.45
N GLU A 39 23.21 -19.02 -2.04
CA GLU A 39 22.74 -19.13 -0.66
C GLU A 39 23.79 -19.70 0.30
N SER A 40 23.78 -19.22 1.53
CA SER A 40 24.21 -20.02 2.68
C SER A 40 23.33 -19.69 3.89
N ASP A 41 22.71 -20.75 4.39
CA ASP A 41 22.00 -20.90 5.64
C ASP A 41 22.65 -20.21 6.82
N CYS A 42 21.83 -19.60 7.66
CA CYS A 42 22.04 -19.54 9.11
C CYS A 42 20.71 -19.71 9.84
N GLY A 43 20.61 -20.86 10.52
CA GLY A 43 19.54 -21.15 11.45
C GLY A 43 19.65 -20.32 12.71
N GLY A 44 18.50 -19.89 13.19
CA GLY A 44 18.20 -19.71 14.61
C GLY A 44 18.94 -18.63 15.36
N CYS A 45 18.57 -17.36 15.17
CA CYS A 45 18.76 -16.35 16.20
C CYS A 45 17.45 -15.60 16.42
N VAL A 46 16.92 -15.70 17.61
CA VAL A 46 15.77 -14.89 18.05
C VAL A 46 16.33 -13.57 18.53
N ASP A 47 16.30 -12.56 17.68
CA ASP A 47 16.58 -11.19 18.13
C ASP A 47 15.33 -10.58 18.76
N PRO A 48 15.47 -9.91 19.90
CA PRO A 48 14.35 -9.27 20.58
C PRO A 48 13.98 -7.97 19.85
N ILE A 49 12.82 -8.01 19.21
CA ILE A 49 12.01 -6.82 18.82
C ILE A 49 12.80 -5.75 18.10
N GLY A 50 13.21 -6.04 16.89
CA GLY A 50 13.64 -5.08 15.87
C GLY A 50 12.51 -4.81 14.88
N GLU A 51 12.68 -3.81 14.05
CA GLU A 51 11.77 -3.37 13.00
C GLU A 51 11.09 -4.54 12.26
N VAL A 52 9.77 -4.51 12.19
CA VAL A 52 8.97 -5.54 11.52
C VAL A 52 8.88 -5.22 10.04
N ASP A 53 9.59 -5.98 9.21
CA ASP A 53 9.47 -5.91 7.76
C ASP A 53 8.16 -6.56 7.29
N THR A 54 7.30 -5.79 6.58
CA THR A 54 5.99 -6.22 6.10
C THR A 54 6.00 -6.71 4.65
N SER A 55 7.11 -7.26 4.16
CA SER A 55 7.18 -7.76 2.80
C SER A 55 6.55 -9.16 2.64
N GLY A 56 5.28 -9.17 2.34
CA GLY A 56 4.51 -10.36 1.99
C GLY A 56 3.66 -10.13 0.75
N SER A 57 4.26 -9.74 -0.36
CA SER A 57 3.78 -9.97 -1.73
C SER A 57 4.86 -9.46 -2.70
N THR A 58 5.19 -10.28 -3.67
CA THR A 58 6.17 -10.02 -4.74
C THR A 58 5.68 -8.93 -5.69
N GLU A 59 5.82 -7.68 -5.28
CA GLU A 59 5.90 -6.52 -6.17
C GLU A 59 6.96 -5.60 -5.58
N THR A 60 7.92 -5.16 -6.38
CA THR A 60 9.03 -4.26 -6.07
C THR A 60 8.57 -3.11 -5.18
N GLY A 61 8.77 -3.24 -3.86
CA GLY A 61 8.07 -2.48 -2.87
C GLY A 61 8.95 -1.55 -2.07
N THR A 62 8.40 -0.42 -1.80
CA THR A 62 8.79 0.45 -0.71
C THR A 62 8.37 -0.22 0.59
N THR A 63 9.30 -0.55 1.46
CA THR A 63 9.03 -1.11 2.79
C THR A 63 8.33 -0.06 3.65
N THR A 64 7.07 -0.27 3.92
CA THR A 64 6.30 0.60 4.82
C THR A 64 6.65 0.23 6.25
N THR A 65 7.48 1.01 6.93
CA THR A 65 7.87 0.74 8.31
C THR A 65 6.75 1.14 9.25
N ILE A 66 6.16 0.14 9.92
CA ILE A 66 5.22 0.33 11.01
C ILE A 66 5.95 0.05 12.32
N THR A 67 5.93 1.03 13.24
CA THR A 67 6.56 0.89 14.55
C THR A 67 5.48 0.67 15.60
N ILE A 68 5.66 -0.34 16.46
CA ILE A 68 4.80 -0.61 17.61
C ILE A 68 5.23 0.20 18.83
N PRO A 69 4.30 0.57 19.74
CA PRO A 69 4.63 1.21 21.00
C PRO A 69 5.54 0.32 21.87
N ALA A 70 6.37 0.96 22.69
CA ALA A 70 7.13 0.23 23.71
C ALA A 70 6.18 -0.41 24.74
N PRO A 71 6.51 -1.60 25.27
CA PRO A 71 5.71 -2.22 26.31
C PRO A 71 5.59 -1.31 27.54
N ASN A 72 4.36 -1.17 28.04
CA ASN A 72 4.13 -0.45 29.29
C ASN A 72 4.76 -1.23 30.44
N SER A 73 5.43 -0.54 31.37
CA SER A 73 6.10 -1.14 32.54
C SER A 73 5.16 -1.66 33.61
N SER A 74 3.83 -1.59 33.44
CA SER A 74 2.86 -2.15 34.38
C SER A 74 2.97 -3.67 34.46
N SER A 75 3.19 -4.19 35.64
CA SER A 75 3.34 -5.63 35.91
C SER A 75 2.00 -6.34 35.72
N LEU A 76 1.82 -7.02 34.62
CA LEU A 76 0.62 -7.83 34.31
C LEU A 76 0.72 -9.20 34.95
N GLY A 77 -0.31 -9.59 35.70
CA GLY A 77 -0.41 -10.92 36.34
C GLY A 77 -0.95 -11.98 35.37
N ILE A 78 -0.26 -13.12 35.33
CA ILE A 78 -0.69 -14.33 34.63
C ILE A 78 -0.88 -15.44 35.67
N ALA A 79 -2.11 -15.91 35.80
CA ALA A 79 -2.39 -17.06 36.65
C ALA A 79 -1.95 -18.35 35.97
N VAL A 80 -1.15 -19.16 36.65
CA VAL A 80 -0.75 -20.49 36.19
C VAL A 80 -1.43 -21.51 37.12
N LEU A 81 -2.52 -22.14 36.63
CA LEU A 81 -3.25 -23.21 37.33
C LEU A 81 -2.57 -24.52 37.02
N ASP A 82 -1.72 -25.00 37.94
CA ASP A 82 -0.85 -26.15 37.69
C ASP A 82 -0.38 -26.84 38.98
N THR A 83 0.76 -27.51 38.94
CA THR A 83 1.39 -28.28 40.04
C THR A 83 2.17 -27.43 41.06
N GLY A 84 2.16 -26.11 40.85
CA GLY A 84 2.99 -25.14 41.58
C GLY A 84 4.11 -24.60 40.69
N VAL A 85 4.71 -23.48 41.08
CA VAL A 85 5.80 -22.85 40.36
C VAL A 85 6.99 -22.60 41.26
N GLN A 86 8.08 -23.31 41.02
CA GLN A 86 9.33 -23.14 41.75
C GLN A 86 10.20 -22.09 41.07
N LEU A 87 10.85 -21.26 41.87
CA LEU A 87 11.77 -20.24 41.37
C LEU A 87 12.97 -20.89 40.66
N ARG A 88 13.07 -20.71 39.34
CA ARG A 88 14.18 -21.14 38.46
C ARG A 88 14.40 -20.10 37.37
N ALA A 89 15.61 -20.02 36.84
CA ALA A 89 15.88 -19.12 35.70
C ALA A 89 14.91 -19.37 34.52
N PRO A 90 14.39 -18.33 33.85
CA PRO A 90 14.71 -16.90 33.98
C PRO A 90 13.96 -16.14 35.08
N MET A 91 13.26 -16.84 36.01
CA MET A 91 12.48 -16.21 37.05
C MET A 91 13.36 -15.56 38.11
N SER A 92 12.89 -14.46 38.68
CA SER A 92 13.41 -13.83 39.91
C SER A 92 12.32 -13.79 40.99
N THR A 93 12.67 -13.46 42.22
CA THR A 93 11.68 -13.30 43.32
C THR A 93 10.63 -12.23 42.97
N GLN A 94 10.97 -11.27 42.10
CA GLN A 94 10.02 -10.23 41.64
C GLN A 94 9.03 -10.73 40.59
N THR A 95 9.28 -11.89 39.96
CA THR A 95 8.38 -12.49 38.97
C THR A 95 7.20 -13.23 39.58
N LEU A 96 7.34 -13.70 40.85
CA LEU A 96 6.25 -14.39 41.56
C LEU A 96 5.37 -13.36 42.29
N ALA A 97 4.08 -13.39 41.99
CA ALA A 97 3.14 -12.42 42.55
C ALA A 97 2.60 -12.82 43.93
N PRO A 98 2.25 -11.84 44.79
CA PRO A 98 1.73 -12.10 46.13
C PRO A 98 0.42 -12.90 46.19
N GLY A 99 -0.41 -12.85 45.11
CA GLY A 99 -1.68 -13.59 45.02
C GLY A 99 -1.54 -15.12 44.81
N SER A 100 -0.31 -15.66 44.86
CA SER A 100 -0.08 -17.09 44.67
C SER A 100 -0.64 -17.91 45.85
N ILE A 101 -1.35 -19.04 45.56
CA ILE A 101 -2.09 -19.84 46.55
C ILE A 101 -2.10 -21.33 46.16
N SER A 102 -2.27 -22.19 47.15
CA SER A 102 -2.47 -23.62 46.94
C SER A 102 -3.87 -24.07 47.41
N PHE A 103 -4.58 -24.77 46.55
CA PHE A 103 -5.88 -25.41 46.84
C PHE A 103 -5.76 -26.91 47.06
N VAL A 104 -4.53 -27.45 47.19
CA VAL A 104 -4.25 -28.86 47.41
C VAL A 104 -3.43 -29.09 48.70
N GLY A 105 -3.33 -28.06 49.55
CA GLY A 105 -2.65 -28.13 50.85
C GLY A 105 -1.13 -28.06 50.80
N GLY A 106 -0.56 -27.59 49.69
CA GLY A 106 0.88 -27.43 49.50
C GLY A 106 1.34 -25.96 49.50
N ASN A 107 2.63 -25.77 49.22
CA ASN A 107 3.21 -24.45 48.99
C ASN A 107 3.15 -24.13 47.49
N PRO A 108 2.50 -23.03 47.04
CA PRO A 108 2.37 -22.69 45.61
C PRO A 108 3.72 -22.41 44.94
N PHE A 109 4.78 -22.18 45.71
CA PHE A 109 6.16 -21.97 45.22
C PHE A 109 7.00 -23.24 45.20
N VAL A 110 6.37 -24.42 45.38
CA VAL A 110 6.97 -25.74 45.23
C VAL A 110 6.22 -26.47 44.11
N ASP A 111 6.95 -26.94 43.11
CA ASP A 111 6.37 -27.75 42.05
C ASP A 111 6.35 -29.21 42.45
N TYR A 112 5.16 -29.76 42.69
CA TYR A 112 4.95 -31.12 43.16
C TYR A 112 4.79 -32.15 42.05
N ALA A 113 5.01 -31.80 40.78
CA ALA A 113 5.01 -32.80 39.71
C ALA A 113 5.98 -33.94 40.05
N LYS A 114 5.65 -35.18 39.67
CA LYS A 114 6.51 -36.36 39.97
C LYS A 114 7.94 -36.21 39.45
N GLN A 115 8.16 -35.37 38.46
CA GLN A 115 9.47 -34.97 37.98
C GLN A 115 9.82 -33.54 38.40
N GLY A 116 9.00 -32.90 39.22
CA GLY A 116 9.28 -31.64 39.92
C GLY A 116 9.36 -30.40 39.05
N THR A 117 8.70 -30.36 37.86
CA THR A 117 8.95 -29.26 36.93
C THR A 117 7.79 -28.85 36.00
N HIS A 118 6.57 -29.44 36.08
CA HIS A 118 5.54 -29.17 35.06
C HIS A 118 5.05 -27.71 35.11
N GLY A 119 4.48 -27.25 36.21
CA GLY A 119 4.03 -25.86 36.36
C GLY A 119 5.18 -24.85 36.28
N THR A 120 6.37 -25.25 36.75
CA THR A 120 7.58 -24.46 36.64
C THR A 120 7.99 -24.26 35.18
N ALA A 121 8.01 -25.32 34.39
CA ALA A 121 8.37 -25.27 32.97
C ALA A 121 7.33 -24.45 32.16
N VAL A 122 6.03 -24.58 32.49
CA VAL A 122 4.95 -23.74 31.92
C VAL A 122 5.22 -22.26 32.19
N ALA A 123 5.53 -21.91 33.47
CA ALA A 123 5.83 -20.53 33.84
C ALA A 123 7.11 -19.99 33.17
N GLN A 124 8.13 -20.84 32.96
CA GLN A 124 9.36 -20.48 32.26
C GLN A 124 9.08 -20.16 30.80
N VAL A 125 8.25 -20.96 30.09
CA VAL A 125 7.83 -20.66 28.70
C VAL A 125 7.14 -19.30 28.63
N ILE A 126 6.20 -19.01 29.53
CA ILE A 126 5.51 -17.72 29.58
C ILE A 126 6.50 -16.57 29.73
N LEU A 127 7.40 -16.64 30.70
CA LEU A 127 8.32 -15.54 31.04
C LEU A 127 9.39 -15.31 29.95
N THR A 128 9.78 -16.36 29.23
CA THR A 128 10.68 -16.24 28.09
C THR A 128 10.05 -15.44 26.96
N LEU A 129 8.76 -15.69 26.66
CA LEU A 129 8.05 -15.06 25.57
C LEU A 129 7.35 -13.75 25.98
N ALA A 130 7.03 -13.57 27.26
CA ALA A 130 6.42 -12.37 27.82
C ALA A 130 7.23 -11.85 29.04
N PRO A 131 8.46 -11.36 28.82
CA PRO A 131 9.28 -10.78 29.87
C PRO A 131 8.57 -9.59 30.54
N GLY A 132 8.81 -9.42 31.86
CA GLY A 132 8.14 -8.37 32.66
C GLY A 132 6.77 -8.77 33.20
N SER A 133 6.20 -9.90 32.80
CA SER A 133 4.97 -10.45 33.40
C SER A 133 5.20 -10.94 34.85
N LYS A 134 4.13 -10.97 35.64
CA LYS A 134 4.10 -11.57 36.97
C LYS A 134 3.38 -12.91 36.92
N ILE A 135 3.94 -13.95 37.52
CA ILE A 135 3.30 -15.24 37.64
C ILE A 135 2.57 -15.33 38.98
N VAL A 136 1.27 -15.55 38.93
CA VAL A 136 0.45 -15.94 40.10
C VAL A 136 0.32 -17.45 40.06
N SER A 137 1.09 -18.13 40.88
CA SER A 137 1.05 -19.59 40.99
C SER A 137 -0.20 -20.03 41.75
N ILE A 138 -1.14 -20.63 41.03
CA ILE A 138 -2.36 -21.21 41.61
C ILE A 138 -2.23 -22.73 41.54
N GLN A 139 -1.81 -23.30 42.65
CA GLN A 139 -1.58 -24.73 42.72
C GLN A 139 -2.89 -25.49 42.85
N THR A 140 -3.25 -26.24 41.84
CA THR A 140 -4.49 -27.04 41.72
C THR A 140 -4.22 -28.54 41.68
N SER A 141 -2.96 -28.95 41.60
CA SER A 141 -2.53 -30.34 41.51
C SER A 141 -1.25 -30.60 42.25
N THR A 142 -1.06 -31.82 42.74
CA THR A 142 0.19 -32.35 43.34
C THR A 142 0.97 -33.24 42.36
N GLY A 143 0.73 -33.12 41.05
CA GLY A 143 1.49 -33.82 40.02
C GLY A 143 1.08 -35.29 39.75
N GLY A 144 -0.05 -35.72 40.31
CA GLY A 144 -0.68 -37.00 39.94
C GLY A 144 -1.47 -36.89 38.62
N ARG A 145 -1.89 -38.06 38.08
CA ARG A 145 -2.80 -38.09 36.92
C ARG A 145 -4.22 -37.56 37.23
N SER A 146 -4.55 -37.38 38.52
CA SER A 146 -5.88 -36.90 38.91
C SER A 146 -5.76 -35.48 39.47
N VAL A 147 -6.31 -34.54 38.71
CA VAL A 147 -6.49 -33.16 39.14
C VAL A 147 -7.89 -33.02 39.73
N SER A 148 -8.00 -32.44 40.92
CA SER A 148 -9.29 -32.24 41.59
C SER A 148 -10.09 -31.14 40.88
N ALA A 149 -11.29 -31.44 40.41
CA ALA A 149 -12.21 -30.44 39.85
C ALA A 149 -12.51 -29.31 40.87
N SER A 150 -12.65 -29.62 42.15
CA SER A 150 -12.86 -28.63 43.22
C SER A 150 -11.67 -27.66 43.36
N SER A 151 -10.42 -28.15 43.26
CA SER A 151 -9.23 -27.28 43.36
C SER A 151 -9.10 -26.37 42.16
N VAL A 152 -9.40 -26.86 40.95
CA VAL A 152 -9.43 -26.03 39.71
C VAL A 152 -10.55 -25.01 39.82
N TYR A 153 -11.73 -25.39 40.25
CA TYR A 153 -12.88 -24.52 40.45
C TYR A 153 -12.54 -23.32 41.35
N GLN A 154 -11.97 -23.62 42.54
CA GLN A 154 -11.57 -22.57 43.47
C GLN A 154 -10.42 -21.72 42.92
N GLY A 155 -9.47 -22.32 42.20
CA GLY A 155 -8.39 -21.61 41.52
C GLY A 155 -8.88 -20.63 40.48
N LEU A 156 -9.90 -21.00 39.69
CA LEU A 156 -10.55 -20.12 38.69
C LEU A 156 -11.28 -18.96 39.36
N LEU A 157 -12.03 -19.21 40.43
CA LEU A 157 -12.70 -18.15 41.23
C LEU A 157 -11.68 -17.18 41.84
N HIS A 158 -10.57 -17.69 42.36
CA HIS A 158 -9.49 -16.87 42.92
C HIS A 158 -8.88 -15.98 41.81
N ALA A 159 -8.57 -16.57 40.65
CA ALA A 159 -8.05 -15.81 39.50
C ALA A 159 -9.06 -14.78 38.97
N ALA A 160 -10.37 -15.08 38.99
CA ALA A 160 -11.42 -14.15 38.64
C ALA A 160 -11.48 -12.92 39.58
N ALA A 161 -11.31 -13.13 40.84
CA ALA A 161 -11.39 -12.10 41.89
C ALA A 161 -10.13 -11.19 41.97
N ASP A 162 -8.97 -11.65 41.53
CA ASP A 162 -7.73 -10.86 41.53
C ASP A 162 -7.65 -9.89 40.36
N PRO A 163 -7.71 -8.57 40.58
CA PRO A 163 -7.68 -7.59 39.51
C PRO A 163 -6.30 -7.47 38.83
N SER A 164 -5.22 -7.96 39.45
CA SER A 164 -3.89 -7.95 38.84
C SER A 164 -3.75 -9.01 37.75
N ILE A 165 -4.58 -10.04 37.75
CA ILE A 165 -4.57 -11.11 36.76
C ILE A 165 -5.36 -10.67 35.53
N ARG A 166 -4.74 -10.73 34.37
CA ARG A 166 -5.39 -10.48 33.08
C ARG A 166 -5.47 -11.74 32.21
N VAL A 167 -4.59 -12.72 32.43
CA VAL A 167 -4.50 -13.95 31.65
C VAL A 167 -4.51 -15.15 32.60
N ILE A 168 -5.28 -16.17 32.27
CA ILE A 168 -5.33 -17.44 32.98
C ILE A 168 -4.78 -18.51 32.03
N ASN A 169 -3.67 -19.13 32.42
CA ASN A 169 -3.09 -20.28 31.74
C ASN A 169 -3.54 -21.57 32.46
N HIS A 170 -4.34 -22.37 31.78
CA HIS A 170 -4.85 -23.65 32.31
C HIS A 170 -4.26 -24.82 31.49
N SER A 171 -3.03 -25.23 31.87
CA SER A 171 -2.29 -26.31 31.23
C SER A 171 -2.52 -27.67 31.86
N ASN A 172 -3.26 -27.78 32.97
CA ASN A 172 -3.47 -28.98 33.73
C ASN A 172 -4.97 -29.24 33.93
N ALA A 173 -5.58 -30.00 33.02
CA ALA A 173 -7.00 -30.28 33.02
C ALA A 173 -7.40 -31.31 34.10
N ALA A 174 -8.55 -31.10 34.73
CA ALA A 174 -9.15 -32.07 35.64
C ALA A 174 -9.64 -33.31 34.89
N LEU A 175 -9.62 -34.48 35.53
CA LEU A 175 -10.21 -35.71 34.98
C LEU A 175 -11.76 -35.62 34.91
N ALA A 176 -12.36 -34.91 35.85
CA ALA A 176 -13.77 -34.57 35.84
C ALA A 176 -13.93 -33.12 35.39
N THR A 177 -14.94 -32.87 34.53
CA THR A 177 -15.24 -31.51 34.06
C THR A 177 -15.53 -30.57 35.25
N VAL A 178 -14.83 -29.45 35.32
CA VAL A 178 -15.09 -28.39 36.28
C VAL A 178 -16.41 -27.73 35.97
N PRO A 179 -17.25 -27.34 36.93
CA PRO A 179 -18.43 -26.54 36.65
C PRO A 179 -18.09 -25.25 35.87
N GLY A 180 -18.83 -24.97 34.78
CA GLY A 180 -18.51 -23.89 33.85
C GLY A 180 -18.70 -22.47 34.42
N ASP A 181 -19.41 -22.33 35.52
CA ASP A 181 -19.68 -21.06 36.23
C ASP A 181 -18.40 -20.38 36.77
N ALA A 182 -17.39 -21.15 37.19
CA ALA A 182 -16.10 -20.57 37.59
C ALA A 182 -15.32 -19.98 36.41
N MET A 183 -15.36 -20.63 35.24
CA MET A 183 -14.77 -20.07 34.00
C MET A 183 -15.57 -18.87 33.52
N LEU A 184 -16.90 -18.95 33.60
CA LEU A 184 -17.77 -17.83 33.26
C LEU A 184 -17.48 -16.63 34.17
N ALA A 185 -17.29 -16.85 35.49
CA ALA A 185 -16.93 -15.79 36.43
C ALA A 185 -15.59 -15.11 36.02
N ALA A 186 -14.59 -15.88 35.60
CA ALA A 186 -13.34 -15.35 35.10
C ALA A 186 -13.52 -14.57 33.79
N ALA A 187 -14.35 -15.07 32.89
CA ALA A 187 -14.68 -14.38 31.63
C ALA A 187 -15.44 -13.07 31.89
N VAL A 188 -16.42 -13.06 32.81
CA VAL A 188 -17.16 -11.83 33.20
C VAL A 188 -16.19 -10.82 33.87
N ALA A 189 -15.21 -11.29 34.63
CA ALA A 189 -14.15 -10.43 35.19
C ALA A 189 -13.13 -9.94 34.13
N GLY A 190 -13.34 -10.19 32.85
CA GLY A 190 -12.50 -9.70 31.74
C GLY A 190 -11.14 -10.39 31.62
N LYS A 191 -11.04 -11.66 32.06
CA LYS A 191 -9.79 -12.45 31.96
C LYS A 191 -9.75 -13.16 30.60
N VAL A 192 -8.56 -13.21 29.98
CA VAL A 192 -8.27 -14.13 28.86
C VAL A 192 -8.04 -15.52 29.41
N ILE A 193 -8.76 -16.52 28.93
CA ILE A 193 -8.68 -17.90 29.45
C ILE A 193 -8.10 -18.80 28.38
N VAL A 194 -6.88 -19.30 28.57
CA VAL A 194 -6.15 -20.14 27.63
C VAL A 194 -6.08 -21.57 28.16
N MET A 195 -6.57 -22.53 27.39
CA MET A 195 -6.75 -23.92 27.82
C MET A 195 -6.07 -24.86 26.82
N GLN A 196 -5.51 -25.95 27.38
CA GLN A 196 -4.98 -27.05 26.55
C GLN A 196 -6.12 -27.82 25.86
N ALA A 197 -5.83 -28.35 24.67
CA ALA A 197 -6.78 -29.17 23.91
C ALA A 197 -6.94 -30.59 24.46
N GLY A 198 -5.92 -31.11 25.19
CA GLY A 198 -5.79 -32.48 25.63
C GLY A 198 -4.80 -33.32 24.82
N ASN A 199 -4.39 -34.48 25.36
CA ASN A 199 -3.32 -35.31 24.80
C ASN A 199 -3.80 -36.77 24.58
N ASP A 200 -4.99 -36.94 23.98
CA ASP A 200 -5.67 -38.24 23.84
C ASP A 200 -5.83 -38.66 22.38
N ALA A 201 -5.20 -37.94 21.43
CA ALA A 201 -5.36 -38.12 19.99
C ALA A 201 -6.82 -38.05 19.52
N ALA A 202 -7.67 -37.26 20.20
CA ALA A 202 -9.08 -37.14 19.92
C ALA A 202 -9.34 -36.11 18.80
N SER A 203 -10.44 -36.30 18.06
CA SER A 203 -10.87 -35.36 17.00
C SER A 203 -11.50 -34.08 17.54
N ASN A 204 -11.69 -33.96 18.84
CA ASN A 204 -12.20 -32.77 19.53
C ASN A 204 -11.40 -32.51 20.82
N PRO A 205 -11.35 -31.26 21.29
CA PRO A 205 -10.84 -30.95 22.61
C PRO A 205 -11.64 -31.68 23.72
N ARG A 206 -11.04 -31.83 24.91
CA ARG A 206 -11.65 -32.52 26.02
C ARG A 206 -11.54 -31.75 27.35
N GLY A 207 -12.28 -32.22 28.33
CA GLY A 207 -12.29 -31.69 29.70
C GLY A 207 -12.81 -30.24 29.74
N ASP A 208 -12.10 -29.39 30.48
CA ASP A 208 -12.52 -28.02 30.76
C ASP A 208 -12.53 -27.13 29.54
N ALA A 209 -11.81 -27.50 28.47
CA ALA A 209 -11.80 -26.78 27.19
C ALA A 209 -13.20 -26.70 26.51
N LEU A 210 -14.09 -27.65 26.82
CA LEU A 210 -15.45 -27.68 26.31
C LEU A 210 -16.31 -26.47 26.70
N HIS A 211 -15.94 -25.76 27.80
CA HIS A 211 -16.64 -24.58 28.27
C HIS A 211 -16.36 -23.32 27.43
N VAL A 212 -15.42 -23.37 26.45
CA VAL A 212 -15.01 -22.22 25.64
C VAL A 212 -16.19 -21.52 24.98
N LEU A 213 -17.21 -22.27 24.55
CA LEU A 213 -18.38 -21.74 23.86
C LEU A 213 -19.20 -20.76 24.73
N GLY A 214 -19.17 -20.92 26.05
CA GLY A 214 -19.90 -20.05 27.00
C GLY A 214 -19.11 -18.82 27.45
N LEU A 215 -17.86 -18.62 27.00
CA LEU A 215 -16.96 -17.58 27.54
C LEU A 215 -17.04 -16.24 26.78
N GLY A 216 -18.00 -16.07 25.87
CA GLY A 216 -18.17 -14.79 25.16
C GLY A 216 -16.94 -14.34 24.39
N GLY A 217 -16.25 -15.27 23.72
CA GLY A 217 -15.04 -14.98 22.93
C GLY A 217 -13.73 -14.80 23.73
N LYS A 218 -13.75 -14.90 25.09
CA LYS A 218 -12.60 -14.67 25.96
C LYS A 218 -11.79 -15.95 26.23
N GLY A 219 -12.21 -17.09 25.66
CA GLY A 219 -11.56 -18.38 25.77
C GLY A 219 -10.82 -18.79 24.52
N LEU A 220 -9.66 -19.46 24.68
CA LEU A 220 -8.86 -19.99 23.60
C LEU A 220 -8.36 -21.39 23.94
N ILE A 221 -8.52 -22.33 23.01
CA ILE A 221 -8.00 -23.70 23.12
C ILE A 221 -6.73 -23.81 22.30
N VAL A 222 -5.72 -24.52 22.84
CA VAL A 222 -4.42 -24.64 22.17
C VAL A 222 -4.02 -26.09 21.98
N GLY A 223 -3.82 -26.50 20.74
CA GLY A 223 -3.25 -27.78 20.32
C GLY A 223 -1.73 -27.74 20.22
N GLY A 224 -1.11 -28.90 20.17
CA GLY A 224 0.34 -29.07 20.14
C GLY A 224 0.89 -29.43 18.76
N LEU A 225 1.92 -28.68 18.32
CA LEU A 225 2.74 -28.99 17.15
C LEU A 225 4.09 -29.59 17.54
N GLY A 226 4.64 -30.42 16.67
CA GLY A 226 6.03 -30.85 16.68
C GLY A 226 6.97 -29.76 16.12
N PRO A 227 8.30 -29.97 16.20
CA PRO A 227 9.29 -29.07 15.58
C PRO A 227 9.21 -29.02 14.05
N ASP A 228 8.66 -30.06 13.45
CA ASP A 228 8.40 -30.19 12.01
C ASP A 228 7.08 -29.52 11.58
N GLU A 229 6.48 -28.76 12.50
CA GLU A 229 5.17 -28.09 12.31
C GLU A 229 3.98 -29.04 12.09
N SER A 230 4.16 -30.35 12.20
CA SER A 230 3.05 -31.31 12.17
C SER A 230 2.31 -31.33 13.53
N MET A 231 1.02 -31.67 13.51
CA MET A 231 0.26 -31.95 14.74
C MET A 231 0.92 -33.08 15.50
N LEU A 232 1.19 -32.89 16.80
CA LEU A 232 1.66 -33.97 17.66
C LEU A 232 0.64 -35.11 17.67
N GLY A 233 1.08 -36.34 17.43
CA GLY A 233 0.18 -37.49 17.25
C GLY A 233 -0.76 -37.79 18.41
N PHE A 234 -0.49 -37.25 19.60
CA PHE A 234 -1.35 -37.33 20.77
C PHE A 234 -2.20 -36.08 21.00
N SER A 235 -1.92 -34.95 20.31
CA SER A 235 -2.70 -33.73 20.48
C SER A 235 -4.13 -33.94 20.05
N ASN A 236 -5.09 -33.49 20.85
CA ASN A 236 -6.46 -33.43 20.42
C ASN A 236 -6.62 -32.34 19.34
N GLN A 237 -7.43 -32.60 18.33
CA GLN A 237 -7.71 -31.71 17.20
C GLN A 237 -8.79 -30.69 17.56
N ALA A 238 -8.97 -29.69 16.69
CA ALA A 238 -9.94 -28.62 16.84
C ALA A 238 -11.40 -29.10 16.79
N GLY A 239 -11.72 -30.01 15.88
CA GLY A 239 -13.05 -30.59 15.69
C GLY A 239 -14.15 -29.53 15.56
N SER A 240 -15.24 -29.69 16.32
CA SER A 240 -16.34 -28.74 16.36
C SER A 240 -16.04 -27.43 17.09
N TYR A 241 -14.85 -27.29 17.68
CA TYR A 241 -14.37 -26.09 18.39
C TYR A 241 -13.38 -25.27 17.57
N ALA A 242 -13.27 -25.52 16.27
CA ALA A 242 -12.29 -24.91 15.37
C ALA A 242 -12.23 -23.37 15.46
N HIS A 243 -13.36 -22.70 15.62
CA HIS A 243 -13.45 -21.25 15.75
C HIS A 243 -12.86 -20.68 17.07
N HIS A 244 -12.53 -21.55 18.04
CA HIS A 244 -11.92 -21.20 19.33
C HIS A 244 -10.55 -21.84 19.53
N TYR A 245 -9.94 -22.33 18.46
CA TYR A 245 -8.78 -23.19 18.52
C TYR A 245 -7.62 -22.65 17.67
N VAL A 246 -6.42 -22.74 18.25
CA VAL A 246 -5.14 -22.47 17.57
C VAL A 246 -4.13 -23.55 17.92
N VAL A 247 -2.99 -23.60 17.22
CA VAL A 247 -1.92 -24.53 17.53
C VAL A 247 -0.60 -23.80 17.80
N ALA A 248 0.24 -24.40 18.64
CA ALA A 248 1.57 -23.90 18.92
C ALA A 248 2.54 -25.05 19.21
N LEU A 249 3.86 -24.78 19.21
CA LEU A 249 4.89 -25.76 19.54
C LEU A 249 4.60 -26.38 20.94
N GLY A 250 4.42 -27.69 20.98
CA GLY A 250 4.10 -28.45 22.17
C GLY A 250 5.33 -28.99 22.92
N ALA A 251 6.52 -28.42 22.67
CA ALA A 251 7.75 -28.76 23.38
C ALA A 251 8.06 -27.75 24.48
N SER A 252 8.68 -28.22 25.55
CA SER A 252 9.28 -27.36 26.59
C SER A 252 10.78 -27.29 26.40
N GLU A 253 11.32 -26.10 26.30
CA GLU A 253 12.77 -25.82 26.26
C GLU A 253 13.44 -26.04 27.65
N PHE A 254 12.64 -26.09 28.72
CA PHE A 254 13.10 -26.15 30.11
C PHE A 254 12.97 -27.54 30.75
N ALA A 255 12.25 -28.42 30.07
CA ALA A 255 12.06 -29.79 30.53
C ALA A 255 11.88 -30.68 29.28
N ASN A 256 12.37 -31.89 29.32
CA ASN A 256 12.23 -32.83 28.21
C ASN A 256 10.78 -33.39 28.14
N TYR A 257 9.82 -32.48 27.97
CA TYR A 257 8.39 -32.76 27.91
C TYR A 257 7.74 -32.28 26.61
N TRP A 258 6.78 -33.05 26.20
CA TRP A 258 5.92 -32.75 25.07
C TRP A 258 4.45 -32.81 25.48
N GLY A 259 3.67 -31.85 25.06
CA GLY A 259 2.24 -31.83 25.36
C GLY A 259 1.57 -30.51 24.96
N THR A 260 0.25 -30.56 24.79
CA THR A 260 -0.57 -29.35 24.63
C THR A 260 -0.41 -28.40 25.84
N SER A 261 0.03 -28.95 27.00
CA SER A 261 0.37 -28.16 28.19
C SER A 261 1.51 -27.16 27.97
N PHE A 262 2.40 -27.36 26.97
CA PHE A 262 3.50 -26.46 26.63
C PHE A 262 3.19 -25.59 25.42
N ALA A 263 2.19 -25.93 24.60
CA ALA A 263 1.60 -25.08 23.59
C ALA A 263 0.77 -23.93 24.22
N THR A 264 -0.01 -24.26 25.24
CA THR A 264 -0.90 -23.32 25.99
C THR A 264 -0.17 -22.09 26.53
N PRO A 265 0.98 -22.20 27.22
CA PRO A 265 1.69 -21.04 27.74
C PRO A 265 2.24 -20.10 26.67
N ARG A 266 2.45 -20.57 25.44
CA ARG A 266 2.84 -19.71 24.32
C ARG A 266 1.71 -18.77 23.92
N ALA A 267 0.47 -19.26 23.87
CA ALA A 267 -0.70 -18.43 23.62
C ALA A 267 -0.97 -17.46 24.78
N SER A 268 -0.78 -17.94 26.05
CA SER A 268 -0.88 -17.09 27.22
C SER A 268 0.16 -15.97 27.23
N ALA A 269 1.38 -16.26 26.79
CA ALA A 269 2.45 -15.27 26.65
C ALA A 269 2.12 -14.25 25.57
N LEU A 270 1.59 -14.69 24.40
CA LEU A 270 1.16 -13.77 23.34
C LEU A 270 0.05 -12.84 23.83
N ALA A 271 -0.95 -13.38 24.52
CA ALA A 271 -2.01 -12.57 25.14
C ALA A 271 -1.45 -11.54 26.12
N ALA A 272 -0.51 -11.95 26.97
CA ALA A 272 0.13 -11.06 27.93
C ALA A 272 0.95 -9.95 27.22
N ARG A 273 1.69 -10.27 26.18
CA ARG A 273 2.45 -9.29 25.39
C ARG A 273 1.56 -8.27 24.72
N LEU A 274 0.44 -8.69 24.15
CA LEU A 274 -0.56 -7.77 23.60
C LEU A 274 -1.07 -6.80 24.67
N LEU A 275 -1.41 -7.31 25.86
CA LEU A 275 -1.88 -6.51 26.99
C LEU A 275 -0.78 -5.63 27.63
N GLN A 276 0.49 -5.99 27.54
CA GLN A 276 1.61 -5.14 27.96
C GLN A 276 1.78 -3.92 27.05
N ILE A 277 1.54 -4.09 25.76
CA ILE A 277 1.67 -3.01 24.78
C ILE A 277 0.37 -2.20 24.72
N TRP A 278 -0.77 -2.86 24.64
CA TRP A 278 -2.10 -2.25 24.58
C TRP A 278 -2.98 -2.67 25.77
N PRO A 279 -2.80 -2.07 26.95
CA PRO A 279 -3.47 -2.50 28.17
C PRO A 279 -4.99 -2.27 28.18
N LYS A 280 -5.51 -1.46 27.27
CA LYS A 280 -6.95 -1.19 27.11
C LYS A 280 -7.68 -2.29 26.34
N LEU A 281 -6.98 -3.20 25.66
CA LEU A 281 -7.61 -4.30 24.94
C LEU A 281 -8.49 -5.13 25.89
N LYS A 282 -9.69 -5.45 25.43
CA LYS A 282 -10.60 -6.36 26.09
C LYS A 282 -10.15 -7.81 25.86
N ALA A 283 -10.55 -8.72 26.72
CA ALA A 283 -10.13 -10.12 26.63
C ALA A 283 -10.58 -10.80 25.31
N GLU A 284 -11.78 -10.49 24.84
CA GLU A 284 -12.31 -10.97 23.56
C GLU A 284 -11.53 -10.42 22.37
N GLU A 285 -11.07 -9.18 22.42
CA GLU A 285 -10.25 -8.57 21.39
C GLU A 285 -8.86 -9.22 21.33
N VAL A 286 -8.26 -9.50 22.49
CA VAL A 286 -6.98 -10.23 22.56
C VAL A 286 -7.09 -11.61 21.93
N VAL A 287 -8.16 -12.36 22.25
CA VAL A 287 -8.39 -13.68 21.65
C VAL A 287 -8.65 -13.59 20.15
N ASP A 288 -9.40 -12.58 19.70
CA ASP A 288 -9.68 -12.39 18.26
C ASP A 288 -8.41 -11.98 17.48
N ILE A 289 -7.56 -11.12 18.06
CA ILE A 289 -6.24 -10.80 17.50
C ILE A 289 -5.39 -12.05 17.33
N ILE A 290 -5.30 -12.89 18.37
CA ILE A 290 -4.51 -14.14 18.33
C ILE A 290 -5.00 -15.06 17.21
N LYS A 291 -6.32 -15.24 17.09
CA LYS A 291 -6.93 -16.06 16.05
C LYS A 291 -6.66 -15.51 14.64
N ARG A 292 -7.00 -14.25 14.39
CA ARG A 292 -6.87 -13.63 13.05
C ARG A 292 -5.43 -13.45 12.61
N SER A 293 -4.50 -13.34 13.54
CA SER A 293 -3.08 -13.28 13.22
C SER A 293 -2.43 -14.64 13.02
N ALA A 294 -3.09 -15.75 13.35
CA ALA A 294 -2.55 -17.09 13.18
C ALA A 294 -2.17 -17.37 11.71
N THR A 295 -1.12 -18.15 11.54
CA THR A 295 -0.74 -18.66 10.21
C THR A 295 -1.62 -19.85 9.89
N ASP A 296 -2.41 -19.75 8.84
CA ASP A 296 -3.30 -20.82 8.37
C ASP A 296 -2.53 -22.10 8.08
N MET A 297 -3.09 -23.23 8.48
CA MET A 297 -2.50 -24.57 8.32
C MET A 297 -3.58 -25.57 7.91
N GLY A 298 -3.19 -26.53 7.11
CA GLY A 298 -4.11 -27.58 6.66
C GLY A 298 -5.01 -27.14 5.51
N THR A 299 -6.30 -27.30 5.64
CA THR A 299 -7.28 -26.82 4.66
C THR A 299 -7.43 -25.31 4.77
N PRO A 300 -7.39 -24.55 3.64
CA PRO A 300 -7.50 -23.09 3.71
C PRO A 300 -8.68 -22.59 4.54
N GLY A 301 -8.42 -21.68 5.46
CA GLY A 301 -9.38 -21.16 6.41
C GLY A 301 -9.43 -21.95 7.72
N VAL A 302 -10.49 -21.76 8.50
CA VAL A 302 -10.65 -22.43 9.79
C VAL A 302 -11.05 -23.89 9.57
N ASP A 303 -10.22 -24.82 10.00
CA ASP A 303 -10.43 -26.26 9.79
C ASP A 303 -10.53 -27.08 11.08
N ALA A 304 -11.00 -28.33 10.96
CA ALA A 304 -11.24 -29.22 12.08
C ALA A 304 -9.96 -29.82 12.71
N VAL A 305 -8.79 -29.63 12.13
CA VAL A 305 -7.52 -30.15 12.64
C VAL A 305 -6.78 -29.07 13.40
N TYR A 306 -6.51 -27.94 12.72
CA TYR A 306 -5.66 -26.87 13.22
C TYR A 306 -6.42 -25.64 13.73
N GLY A 307 -7.75 -25.59 13.56
CA GLY A 307 -8.58 -24.43 13.90
C GLY A 307 -8.21 -23.22 13.04
N TRP A 308 -7.78 -22.10 13.64
CA TRP A 308 -7.27 -20.90 12.96
C TRP A 308 -5.82 -21.06 12.49
N GLY A 309 -5.14 -22.15 12.88
CA GLY A 309 -3.75 -22.41 12.54
C GLY A 309 -2.74 -22.08 13.64
N ARG A 310 -1.47 -21.91 13.22
CA ARG A 310 -0.33 -21.73 14.12
C ARG A 310 -0.23 -20.30 14.64
N LEU A 311 0.04 -20.13 15.96
CA LEU A 311 0.34 -18.84 16.57
C LEU A 311 1.43 -18.09 15.79
N ASN A 312 1.17 -16.83 15.50
CA ASN A 312 2.12 -15.96 14.81
C ASN A 312 2.31 -14.66 15.62
N PHE A 313 3.39 -14.62 16.39
CA PHE A 313 3.74 -13.46 17.22
C PHE A 313 3.97 -12.22 16.38
N VAL A 314 4.70 -12.35 15.25
CA VAL A 314 5.01 -11.20 14.39
C VAL A 314 3.73 -10.56 13.86
N ARG A 315 2.83 -11.37 13.30
CA ARG A 315 1.58 -10.87 12.71
C ARG A 315 0.60 -10.34 13.77
N ALA A 316 0.62 -10.88 14.99
CA ALA A 316 -0.23 -10.41 16.08
C ALA A 316 0.09 -8.96 16.51
N PHE A 317 1.33 -8.51 16.31
CA PHE A 317 1.76 -7.14 16.60
C PHE A 317 1.64 -6.20 15.39
N GLN A 318 1.27 -6.70 14.23
CA GLN A 318 0.94 -5.87 13.07
C GLN A 318 -0.52 -5.37 13.15
N PRO A 319 -0.86 -4.27 12.50
CA PRO A 319 -2.25 -3.86 12.34
C PRO A 319 -3.10 -4.96 11.69
N LEU A 320 -4.29 -5.17 12.18
CA LEU A 320 -5.27 -6.09 11.60
C LEU A 320 -6.41 -5.29 10.99
N GLY A 321 -6.55 -5.40 9.69
CA GLY A 321 -7.44 -4.57 8.89
C GLY A 321 -6.81 -3.24 8.48
N PRO A 322 -7.59 -2.32 7.90
CA PRO A 322 -7.12 -1.00 7.50
C PRO A 322 -6.71 -0.18 8.73
N VAL A 323 -5.65 0.64 8.56
CA VAL A 323 -5.24 1.60 9.59
C VAL A 323 -5.83 2.97 9.27
N THR A 324 -6.34 3.64 10.30
CA THR A 324 -6.99 4.94 10.20
C THR A 324 -6.34 5.97 11.11
N PRO A 325 -6.45 7.28 10.83
CA PRO A 325 -6.14 8.30 11.81
C PRO A 325 -7.03 8.12 13.04
N PRO A 326 -6.53 8.34 14.26
CA PRO A 326 -7.40 8.31 15.44
C PRO A 326 -8.50 9.37 15.34
N PRO A 327 -9.71 9.09 15.83
CA PRO A 327 -10.86 9.99 15.73
C PRO A 327 -10.60 11.34 16.39
N SER A 328 -11.20 12.43 15.84
CA SER A 328 -10.93 13.81 16.23
C SER A 328 -11.84 14.34 17.37
N GLY A 329 -12.28 13.52 18.29
CA GLY A 329 -13.11 13.98 19.42
C GLY A 329 -13.40 12.89 20.44
N PRO A 330 -13.96 13.24 21.62
CA PRO A 330 -14.49 12.23 22.51
C PRO A 330 -15.64 11.53 21.78
N THR A 331 -15.56 10.23 21.66
CA THR A 331 -16.65 9.38 21.18
C THR A 331 -17.74 9.27 22.24
N ASP A 332 -18.45 10.38 22.51
CA ASP A 332 -19.65 10.43 23.36
C ASP A 332 -20.92 10.31 22.48
N SER A 333 -20.92 9.44 21.52
CA SER A 333 -22.16 9.00 20.87
C SER A 333 -22.24 7.48 20.94
N GLU A 334 -22.87 6.98 22.01
CA GLU A 334 -23.64 5.75 21.99
C GLU A 334 -24.82 5.93 21.01
N GLU A 335 -24.57 6.25 19.77
CA GLU A 335 -25.48 5.93 18.70
C GLU A 335 -25.12 4.52 18.28
N GLU A 336 -25.86 3.56 18.84
CA GLU A 336 -26.11 2.24 18.31
C GLU A 336 -26.55 2.44 16.84
N SER A 337 -25.58 2.66 15.95
CA SER A 337 -25.84 2.50 14.53
C SER A 337 -25.98 1.01 14.30
N ASP A 338 -27.15 0.58 13.86
CA ASP A 338 -27.35 -0.64 13.09
C ASP A 338 -26.38 -0.63 11.90
N ALA A 339 -25.11 -0.79 12.17
CA ALA A 339 -24.04 -0.93 11.18
C ALA A 339 -24.18 -2.32 10.58
N VAL A 340 -25.02 -2.42 9.59
CA VAL A 340 -24.81 -3.32 8.47
C VAL A 340 -23.34 -3.18 8.06
N ASP A 341 -22.62 -4.26 8.03
CA ASP A 341 -21.28 -4.63 7.58
C ASP A 341 -20.54 -3.69 6.60
N ASP A 342 -20.67 -2.39 6.74
CA ASP A 342 -19.93 -1.40 6.00
C ASP A 342 -18.83 -0.81 6.92
N PRO A 343 -17.56 -1.18 6.73
CA PRO A 343 -16.51 -0.67 7.61
C PRO A 343 -16.38 0.83 7.39
N VAL A 344 -16.94 1.62 8.31
CA VAL A 344 -16.74 3.09 8.40
C VAL A 344 -15.23 3.47 8.36
N GLY A 345 -14.34 2.49 8.43
CA GLY A 345 -12.90 2.64 8.37
C GLY A 345 -12.28 2.75 6.98
N ASP A 346 -12.90 2.24 5.93
CA ASP A 346 -12.23 2.15 4.61
C ASP A 346 -12.01 3.51 3.94
N ASP A 347 -12.90 4.46 4.19
CA ASP A 347 -12.80 5.80 3.62
C ASP A 347 -11.71 6.68 4.28
N TYR A 348 -11.30 6.37 5.51
CA TYR A 348 -10.26 7.07 6.25
C TYR A 348 -8.94 6.29 6.35
N ALA A 349 -8.87 5.07 5.80
CA ALA A 349 -7.66 4.27 5.81
C ALA A 349 -6.52 4.96 5.06
N TYR A 350 -5.29 4.76 5.52
CA TYR A 350 -4.11 5.14 4.74
C TYR A 350 -3.93 4.15 3.61
N LYS A 351 -4.39 4.54 2.41
CA LYS A 351 -4.20 3.79 1.17
C LYS A 351 -2.92 4.25 0.47
N ARG A 352 -2.43 3.45 -0.47
CA ARG A 352 -1.30 3.87 -1.34
C ARG A 352 -1.65 5.17 -2.04
N LEU A 353 -0.74 6.14 -1.95
CA LEU A 353 -0.90 7.46 -2.54
C LEU A 353 -0.21 7.48 -3.90
N ARG A 354 -0.95 7.78 -4.95
CA ARG A 354 -0.39 8.08 -6.27
C ARG A 354 -0.41 9.59 -6.48
N LEU A 355 0.56 10.27 -5.88
CA LEU A 355 0.61 11.71 -5.95
C LEU A 355 0.98 12.19 -7.36
N SER A 356 0.44 13.35 -7.73
CA SER A 356 0.91 14.05 -8.92
C SER A 356 2.40 14.40 -8.79
N PRO A 357 3.23 14.18 -9.83
CA PRO A 357 4.61 14.65 -9.83
C PRO A 357 4.75 16.11 -9.47
N ALA A 358 3.74 16.94 -9.81
CA ALA A 358 3.72 18.37 -9.54
C ALA A 358 3.80 18.76 -8.06
N ILE A 359 3.42 17.88 -7.14
CA ILE A 359 3.39 18.13 -5.69
C ILE A 359 4.07 17.02 -4.86
N TYR A 360 4.50 15.93 -5.50
CA TYR A 360 5.01 14.74 -4.80
C TYR A 360 6.13 15.05 -3.82
N SER A 361 7.20 15.69 -4.28
CA SER A 361 8.38 15.90 -3.43
C SER A 361 8.08 16.87 -2.28
N ALA A 362 7.14 17.79 -2.46
CA ALA A 362 6.70 18.69 -1.40
C ALA A 362 6.02 17.94 -0.24
N ILE A 363 5.23 16.92 -0.56
CA ILE A 363 4.54 16.09 0.44
C ILE A 363 5.49 15.04 1.00
N ALA A 364 6.22 14.30 0.17
CA ALA A 364 7.09 13.20 0.58
C ALA A 364 8.24 13.65 1.51
N GLN A 365 8.70 14.89 1.38
CA GLN A 365 9.80 15.44 2.20
C GLN A 365 9.33 16.05 3.53
N GLN A 366 8.03 16.04 3.86
CA GLN A 366 7.55 16.51 5.15
C GLN A 366 7.89 15.51 6.26
N GLY A 367 8.81 15.86 7.16
CA GLY A 367 9.24 14.99 8.26
C GLY A 367 8.11 14.53 9.19
N LEU A 368 7.00 15.26 9.25
CA LEU A 368 5.81 14.92 10.03
C LEU A 368 5.12 13.63 9.54
N PHE A 369 5.24 13.30 8.26
CA PHE A 369 4.68 12.06 7.71
C PHE A 369 5.46 10.81 8.10
N SER A 370 6.66 10.93 8.67
CA SER A 370 7.48 9.77 9.03
C SER A 370 6.99 9.03 10.27
N GLN A 371 6.14 9.64 11.10
CA GLN A 371 5.71 9.10 12.41
C GLN A 371 4.23 9.40 12.73
N ALA A 372 3.35 9.33 11.73
CA ALA A 372 1.94 9.55 11.96
C ALA A 372 1.34 8.48 12.89
N LEU A 373 0.57 8.92 13.88
CA LEU A 373 -0.20 8.01 14.74
C LEU A 373 -1.38 7.46 13.95
N VAL A 374 -1.52 6.15 13.95
CA VAL A 374 -2.62 5.43 13.31
C VAL A 374 -3.18 4.39 14.28
N VAL A 375 -4.44 4.04 14.09
CA VAL A 375 -5.09 2.96 14.85
C VAL A 375 -5.64 1.90 13.90
N ASP A 376 -5.66 0.66 14.37
CA ASP A 376 -6.33 -0.42 13.66
C ASP A 376 -7.77 -0.64 14.20
N ARG A 377 -8.45 -1.66 13.69
CA ARG A 377 -9.84 -2.00 14.07
C ARG A 377 -10.06 -2.32 15.56
N TYR A 378 -8.99 -2.49 16.36
CA TYR A 378 -9.03 -2.74 17.81
C TYR A 378 -8.56 -1.52 18.60
N ASP A 379 -8.49 -0.33 17.97
CA ASP A 379 -7.95 0.91 18.56
C ASP A 379 -6.51 0.75 19.07
N ARG A 380 -5.73 -0.20 18.50
CA ARG A 380 -4.31 -0.32 18.78
C ARG A 380 -3.55 0.76 18.04
N ASP A 381 -2.75 1.51 18.77
CA ASP A 381 -1.96 2.60 18.21
C ASP A 381 -0.63 2.09 17.60
N PHE A 382 -0.31 2.66 16.44
CA PHE A 382 0.92 2.39 15.69
C PHE A 382 1.52 3.68 15.19
N ARG A 383 2.81 3.66 14.85
CA ARG A 383 3.47 4.73 14.11
C ARG A 383 3.66 4.29 12.66
N LEU A 384 3.18 5.10 11.74
CA LEU A 384 3.24 4.82 10.32
C LEU A 384 4.08 5.88 9.60
N ASN A 385 5.02 5.43 8.77
CA ASN A 385 5.65 6.32 7.81
C ASN A 385 4.73 6.52 6.60
N VAL A 386 3.89 7.56 6.65
CA VAL A 386 2.96 7.87 5.56
C VAL A 386 3.71 8.29 4.29
N ALA A 387 4.89 8.89 4.40
CA ALA A 387 5.70 9.24 3.23
C ALA A 387 6.10 8.00 2.41
N ALA A 388 6.31 6.86 3.07
CA ALA A 388 6.61 5.59 2.39
C ALA A 388 5.43 5.01 1.59
N LEU A 389 4.20 5.47 1.85
CA LEU A 389 3.02 5.10 1.06
C LEU A 389 2.88 5.95 -0.21
N ALA A 390 3.58 7.08 -0.26
CA ALA A 390 3.53 7.97 -1.41
C ALA A 390 4.37 7.41 -2.56
N SER A 391 3.72 7.18 -3.68
CA SER A 391 4.38 6.83 -4.94
C SER A 391 4.05 7.88 -6.00
N VAL A 392 4.97 8.08 -6.91
CA VAL A 392 4.68 8.80 -8.15
C VAL A 392 4.15 7.81 -9.17
N ARG A 393 3.26 8.25 -10.03
CA ARG A 393 2.84 7.47 -11.20
C ARG A 393 4.07 7.04 -12.00
N ASP A 394 4.25 5.75 -12.14
CA ASP A 394 5.46 5.06 -12.59
C ASP A 394 6.07 5.64 -13.87
N ASP A 395 7.39 5.77 -13.91
CA ASP A 395 8.18 6.14 -15.09
C ASP A 395 7.98 5.18 -16.29
N LYS A 396 7.57 3.94 -16.03
CA LYS A 396 7.12 2.99 -17.06
C LYS A 396 5.89 3.50 -17.82
N ALA A 397 5.05 4.33 -17.19
CA ALA A 397 3.92 4.95 -17.86
C ALA A 397 4.40 5.93 -18.96
N ARG A 398 5.49 6.66 -18.73
CA ARG A 398 6.07 7.58 -19.73
C ARG A 398 6.67 6.83 -20.93
N ALA A 399 7.43 5.75 -20.70
CA ALA A 399 7.92 4.91 -21.78
C ALA A 399 6.77 4.24 -22.56
N ARG A 400 5.73 3.79 -21.87
CA ARG A 400 4.49 3.31 -22.51
C ARG A 400 3.81 4.40 -23.32
N GLN A 401 3.77 5.63 -22.84
CA GLN A 401 3.23 6.77 -23.56
C GLN A 401 3.98 7.01 -24.89
N MET A 402 5.30 6.91 -24.86
CA MET A 402 6.12 7.10 -26.07
C MET A 402 5.93 5.94 -27.05
N LEU A 403 5.90 4.69 -26.57
CA LEU A 403 5.56 3.53 -27.40
C LEU A 403 4.16 3.68 -28.02
N HIS A 404 3.22 4.19 -27.24
CA HIS A 404 1.85 4.39 -27.70
C HIS A 404 1.75 5.48 -28.77
N ARG A 405 2.50 6.58 -28.66
CA ARG A 405 2.59 7.59 -29.72
C ARG A 405 3.11 7.01 -31.01
N TRP A 406 4.21 6.29 -30.98
CA TRP A 406 4.76 5.67 -32.19
C TRP A 406 3.85 4.60 -32.78
N SER A 407 3.05 3.93 -31.96
CA SER A 407 2.09 2.92 -32.43
C SER A 407 0.79 3.52 -32.96
N GLN A 408 0.38 4.70 -32.49
CA GLN A 408 -0.86 5.34 -32.98
C GLN A 408 -0.75 5.85 -34.38
N ASP A 409 0.42 6.33 -34.80
CA ASP A 409 0.63 6.82 -36.18
C ASP A 409 0.54 5.70 -37.24
N SER A 410 0.50 4.43 -36.82
CA SER A 410 0.59 3.28 -37.74
C SER A 410 -0.43 2.18 -37.56
N ALA A 411 -1.26 2.24 -36.53
CA ALA A 411 -2.19 1.18 -36.17
C ALA A 411 -3.66 1.64 -36.11
N VAL A 412 -4.04 2.51 -37.03
CA VAL A 412 -5.44 2.90 -37.21
C VAL A 412 -6.05 2.00 -38.29
N ASP A 413 -6.96 1.12 -37.88
CA ASP A 413 -7.79 0.39 -38.85
C ASP A 413 -9.05 1.21 -39.15
N ILE A 414 -9.28 1.55 -40.40
CA ILE A 414 -10.56 2.15 -40.83
C ILE A 414 -11.59 1.03 -40.88
N LEU A 415 -12.48 1.00 -39.87
CA LEU A 415 -13.56 0.01 -39.78
C LEU A 415 -14.69 0.30 -40.78
N SER A 416 -14.95 1.58 -41.05
CA SER A 416 -15.97 2.02 -41.98
C SER A 416 -15.69 3.44 -42.40
N GLU A 417 -15.90 3.75 -43.66
CA GLU A 417 -15.85 5.12 -44.19
C GLU A 417 -17.07 5.41 -45.05
N GLY A 418 -17.46 6.66 -45.09
CA GLY A 418 -18.54 7.17 -45.91
C GLY A 418 -18.30 8.61 -46.32
N LEU A 419 -19.24 9.22 -47.02
CA LEU A 419 -19.16 10.62 -47.37
C LEU A 419 -19.06 11.52 -46.14
N GLY A 420 -17.82 11.90 -45.78
CA GLY A 420 -17.51 12.83 -44.72
C GLY A 420 -17.35 12.23 -43.30
N TYR A 421 -17.26 10.91 -43.16
CA TYR A 421 -16.94 10.29 -41.88
C TYR A 421 -15.99 9.10 -42.04
N GLN A 422 -15.25 8.81 -40.96
CA GLN A 422 -14.45 7.59 -40.77
C GLN A 422 -14.66 7.03 -39.39
N LEU A 423 -14.91 5.73 -39.29
CA LEU A 423 -14.91 4.98 -38.02
C LEU A 423 -13.56 4.30 -37.89
N LEU A 424 -12.83 4.63 -36.83
CA LEU A 424 -11.47 4.20 -36.60
C LEU A 424 -11.39 3.24 -35.43
N SER A 425 -10.61 2.20 -35.54
CA SER A 425 -10.19 1.35 -34.46
C SER A 425 -8.71 1.57 -34.19
N TYR A 426 -8.36 1.90 -32.99
CA TYR A 426 -6.98 2.05 -32.58
C TYR A 426 -6.50 0.77 -31.92
N ARG A 427 -5.39 0.19 -32.39
CA ARG A 427 -4.76 -0.93 -31.71
C ARG A 427 -3.84 -0.39 -30.61
N ARG A 428 -4.18 -0.69 -29.40
CA ARG A 428 -3.31 -0.41 -28.25
C ARG A 428 -2.09 -1.33 -28.33
N ALA A 429 -0.89 -0.80 -28.57
CA ALA A 429 0.34 -1.54 -28.36
C ALA A 429 0.53 -1.70 -26.85
N GLY A 430 0.02 -2.80 -26.29
CA GLY A 430 0.09 -3.10 -24.88
C GLY A 430 1.19 -4.11 -24.61
N TYR A 431 2.10 -3.79 -23.70
CA TYR A 431 2.81 -4.79 -22.93
C TYR A 431 1.80 -5.32 -21.90
N SER A 432 0.98 -6.28 -22.30
CA SER A 432 0.09 -6.98 -21.40
C SER A 432 0.77 -8.29 -20.99
N THR A 433 1.10 -8.43 -19.72
CA THR A 433 1.48 -9.72 -19.14
C THR A 433 0.26 -10.58 -18.80
N ALA A 434 -0.95 -10.12 -19.05
CA ALA A 434 -2.19 -10.89 -18.94
C ALA A 434 -3.35 -10.18 -19.66
N GLY A 435 -3.82 -10.73 -20.72
CA GLY A 435 -5.17 -10.96 -21.21
C GLY A 435 -6.15 -9.81 -21.52
N ASP A 436 -6.03 -8.64 -20.95
CA ASP A 436 -7.05 -7.60 -21.08
C ASP A 436 -6.62 -6.48 -22.02
N VAL A 437 -6.94 -6.63 -23.30
CA VAL A 437 -6.82 -5.54 -24.29
C VAL A 437 -8.17 -4.81 -24.32
N GLU A 438 -8.23 -3.64 -23.67
CA GLU A 438 -9.40 -2.79 -23.77
C GLU A 438 -9.50 -2.20 -25.19
N PRO A 439 -10.68 -2.23 -25.82
CA PRO A 439 -10.85 -1.68 -27.15
C PRO A 439 -10.74 -0.15 -27.12
N ALA A 440 -9.96 0.41 -28.02
CA ALA A 440 -9.90 1.84 -28.28
C ALA A 440 -10.59 2.15 -29.61
N LEU A 441 -11.55 3.05 -29.60
CA LEU A 441 -12.38 3.40 -30.74
C LEU A 441 -12.33 4.90 -31.02
N GLY A 442 -12.41 5.29 -32.28
CA GLY A 442 -12.53 6.68 -32.70
C GLY A 442 -13.54 6.84 -33.83
N PHE A 443 -14.13 8.00 -33.88
CA PHE A 443 -15.00 8.42 -34.96
C PHE A 443 -14.62 9.83 -35.39
N ASP A 444 -14.20 9.97 -36.64
CA ASP A 444 -13.86 11.24 -37.27
C ASP A 444 -14.88 11.58 -38.32
N THR A 445 -15.36 12.81 -38.34
CA THR A 445 -16.25 13.30 -39.35
C THR A 445 -15.92 14.73 -39.77
N LYS A 446 -16.06 15.00 -41.05
CA LYS A 446 -15.95 16.35 -41.65
C LYS A 446 -17.32 16.78 -42.15
N ILE A 447 -17.82 17.89 -41.60
CA ILE A 447 -19.13 18.44 -41.94
C ILE A 447 -18.91 19.72 -42.75
N GLY A 448 -19.14 19.63 -44.09
CA GLY A 448 -18.79 20.68 -45.00
C GLY A 448 -17.28 20.94 -45.04
N ASP A 449 -16.88 22.16 -45.46
CA ASP A 449 -15.46 22.52 -45.63
C ASP A 449 -14.83 23.14 -44.36
N HIS A 450 -15.63 23.41 -43.35
CA HIS A 450 -15.21 24.21 -42.19
C HIS A 450 -15.26 23.51 -40.85
N TYR A 451 -15.99 22.44 -40.71
CA TYR A 451 -16.18 21.79 -39.41
C TYR A 451 -15.69 20.37 -39.42
N THR A 452 -14.84 20.02 -38.42
CA THR A 452 -14.43 18.65 -38.11
C THR A 452 -14.82 18.27 -36.71
N MET A 453 -15.24 17.03 -36.53
CA MET A 453 -15.58 16.47 -35.20
C MET A 453 -14.90 15.13 -35.03
N ARG A 454 -14.32 14.92 -33.85
CA ARG A 454 -13.76 13.65 -33.41
C ARG A 454 -14.41 13.21 -32.10
N LEU A 455 -14.68 11.93 -32.03
CA LEU A 455 -15.08 11.26 -30.80
C LEU A 455 -14.13 10.11 -30.57
N GLY A 456 -13.75 9.87 -29.32
CA GLY A 456 -12.88 8.76 -28.98
C GLY A 456 -13.21 8.15 -27.65
N TYR A 457 -12.99 6.84 -27.54
CA TYR A 457 -13.10 6.04 -26.34
C TYR A 457 -11.79 5.27 -26.15
N ASN A 458 -11.19 5.36 -24.97
CA ASN A 458 -9.88 4.76 -24.65
C ASN A 458 -8.77 5.11 -25.67
N SER A 459 -8.94 6.23 -26.36
CA SER A 459 -7.98 6.79 -27.29
C SER A 459 -7.66 8.21 -26.89
N ARG A 460 -6.46 8.68 -27.20
CA ARG A 460 -6.09 10.07 -26.89
C ARG A 460 -6.66 11.04 -27.92
N PRO A 461 -7.13 12.20 -27.48
CA PRO A 461 -7.45 13.25 -28.43
C PRO A 461 -6.16 13.66 -29.16
N THR A 462 -6.16 13.58 -30.47
CA THR A 462 -5.12 14.22 -31.28
C THR A 462 -5.47 15.70 -31.39
N PRO A 463 -4.64 16.61 -30.91
CA PRO A 463 -4.96 18.01 -30.94
C PRO A 463 -4.88 18.53 -32.39
N ASP A 464 -6.02 18.78 -33.01
CA ASP A 464 -6.11 19.37 -34.38
C ASP A 464 -5.87 20.87 -34.42
N THR A 465 -5.67 21.48 -33.27
CA THR A 465 -5.72 22.94 -33.12
C THR A 465 -4.46 23.53 -32.57
N ASP A 466 -3.43 22.72 -32.29
CA ASP A 466 -2.17 23.20 -31.74
C ASP A 466 -0.98 22.98 -32.70
N ALA A 467 0.20 23.33 -32.22
CA ALA A 467 1.42 23.18 -32.99
C ALA A 467 1.78 21.70 -33.30
N ALA A 468 1.26 20.70 -32.53
CA ALA A 468 1.50 19.29 -32.82
C ALA A 468 0.84 18.85 -34.12
N TYR A 469 -0.40 19.28 -34.34
CA TYR A 469 -1.10 19.05 -35.62
C TYR A 469 -0.34 19.66 -36.80
N TRP A 470 0.14 20.92 -36.65
CA TRP A 470 0.92 21.56 -37.69
C TRP A 470 2.23 20.79 -37.99
N LEU A 471 2.92 20.30 -36.98
CA LEU A 471 4.13 19.48 -37.16
C LEU A 471 3.82 18.22 -37.96
N GLN A 472 2.76 17.51 -37.58
CA GLN A 472 2.35 16.28 -38.26
C GLN A 472 1.98 16.54 -39.73
N GLU A 473 1.17 17.58 -40.00
CA GLU A 473 0.81 17.94 -41.37
C GLU A 473 2.03 18.32 -42.24
N ASN A 474 3.08 18.86 -41.61
CA ASN A 474 4.30 19.25 -42.31
C ASN A 474 5.42 18.20 -42.22
N HIS A 475 5.12 16.99 -41.74
CA HIS A 475 6.03 15.86 -41.63
C HIS A 475 7.25 16.13 -40.69
N PHE A 476 7.10 16.93 -39.66
CA PHE A 476 8.09 17.13 -38.62
C PHE A 476 7.82 16.20 -37.43
N ALA A 477 8.88 15.75 -36.73
CA ALA A 477 8.72 15.04 -35.48
C ALA A 477 8.16 15.97 -34.41
N ALA A 478 7.13 15.53 -33.69
CA ALA A 478 6.67 16.22 -32.48
C ALA A 478 7.65 16.00 -31.33
N PRO A 479 8.00 17.03 -30.53
CA PRO A 479 8.76 16.86 -29.31
C PRO A 479 8.06 15.94 -28.31
N ALA A 480 8.84 15.19 -27.54
CA ALA A 480 8.31 14.23 -26.57
C ALA A 480 7.84 14.86 -25.25
N GLY A 481 8.16 16.11 -24.99
CA GLY A 481 7.98 16.75 -23.70
C GLY A 481 6.57 16.66 -23.12
N ALA A 482 6.47 16.37 -21.83
CA ALA A 482 5.20 16.26 -21.10
C ALA A 482 4.36 17.55 -21.13
N ALA A 483 5.00 18.71 -21.31
CA ALA A 483 4.31 20.00 -21.46
C ALA A 483 3.63 20.18 -22.82
N TRP A 484 4.04 19.39 -23.80
CA TRP A 484 3.52 19.45 -25.16
C TRP A 484 2.18 18.75 -25.30
N ASP A 485 1.99 17.71 -24.49
CA ASP A 485 1.09 16.65 -24.87
C ASP A 485 -0.35 16.87 -24.52
N GLN A 486 -0.83 17.82 -23.90
CA GLN A 486 -2.24 17.76 -23.63
C GLN A 486 -2.72 18.52 -22.42
N GLY A 487 -2.81 19.62 -22.24
CA GLY A 487 -3.49 20.17 -21.08
C GLY A 487 -3.38 19.32 -19.81
N LEU A 488 -4.00 19.68 -18.76
CA LEU A 488 -3.82 19.03 -17.45
C LEU A 488 -4.31 17.56 -17.35
N ILE A 489 -5.26 17.11 -18.16
CA ILE A 489 -5.78 15.72 -18.11
C ILE A 489 -4.97 14.71 -18.92
N GLY A 490 -4.44 15.10 -20.04
CA GLY A 490 -3.75 14.14 -20.91
C GLY A 490 -2.52 13.49 -20.30
N GLN A 491 -2.08 13.95 -19.13
CA GLN A 491 -1.04 13.30 -18.37
C GLN A 491 -1.54 12.05 -17.60
N TYR A 492 -2.87 11.82 -17.50
CA TYR A 492 -3.41 10.97 -16.44
C TYR A 492 -4.19 9.75 -16.91
N SER A 493 -4.65 9.66 -18.15
CA SER A 493 -5.37 8.46 -18.57
C SER A 493 -5.33 8.24 -20.07
N ASP A 494 -5.06 7.01 -20.40
CA ASP A 494 -5.32 6.43 -21.70
C ASP A 494 -6.77 5.89 -21.76
N GLU A 495 -7.55 6.10 -20.71
CA GLU A 495 -8.89 5.58 -20.48
C GLU A 495 -9.88 6.74 -20.40
N GLY A 496 -10.99 6.62 -21.10
CA GLY A 496 -12.05 7.62 -21.04
C GLY A 496 -12.65 8.00 -22.40
N VAL A 497 -13.62 8.90 -22.32
CA VAL A 497 -14.31 9.44 -23.49
C VAL A 497 -13.80 10.85 -23.78
N HIS A 498 -13.50 11.13 -25.02
CA HIS A 498 -13.20 12.49 -25.45
C HIS A 498 -14.00 12.89 -26.69
N SER A 499 -14.23 14.18 -26.83
CA SER A 499 -14.80 14.78 -28.02
C SER A 499 -14.04 16.05 -28.37
N GLN A 500 -13.82 16.26 -29.64
CA GLN A 500 -13.17 17.43 -30.19
C GLN A 500 -13.96 17.97 -31.37
N GLY A 501 -14.24 19.26 -31.34
CA GLY A 501 -14.84 19.97 -32.48
C GLY A 501 -13.92 21.08 -32.93
N THR A 502 -13.64 21.17 -34.24
CA THR A 502 -12.82 22.25 -34.81
C THR A 502 -13.61 22.96 -35.91
N TYR A 503 -13.59 24.28 -35.85
CA TYR A 503 -14.22 25.14 -36.86
C TYR A 503 -13.19 26.05 -37.56
N GLN A 504 -13.02 25.91 -38.85
CA GLN A 504 -12.16 26.74 -39.65
C GLN A 504 -12.89 28.04 -40.02
N ILE A 505 -12.49 29.16 -39.43
CA ILE A 505 -13.09 30.48 -39.70
C ILE A 505 -12.60 31.01 -41.07
N ASN A 506 -11.29 30.88 -41.30
CA ASN A 506 -10.62 31.23 -42.58
C ASN A 506 -9.30 30.46 -42.65
N PRO A 507 -8.54 30.50 -43.74
CA PRO A 507 -7.30 29.71 -43.87
C PRO A 507 -6.27 29.90 -42.75
N LEU A 508 -6.29 31.02 -42.03
CA LEU A 508 -5.35 31.34 -40.96
C LEU A 508 -5.92 31.10 -39.58
N TRP A 509 -7.24 31.01 -39.40
CA TRP A 509 -7.86 31.03 -38.08
C TRP A 509 -8.80 29.86 -37.88
N ARG A 510 -8.54 29.06 -36.84
CA ARG A 510 -9.36 27.93 -36.38
C ARG A 510 -9.78 28.12 -34.93
N LEU A 511 -10.98 27.68 -34.59
CA LEU A 511 -11.47 27.53 -33.24
C LEU A 511 -11.68 26.06 -32.90
N GLY A 512 -11.23 25.63 -31.74
CA GLY A 512 -11.41 24.27 -31.22
C GLY A 512 -12.13 24.27 -29.89
N LEU A 513 -12.93 23.21 -29.70
CA LEU A 513 -13.55 22.87 -28.43
C LEU A 513 -13.21 21.41 -28.12
N ASN A 514 -12.52 21.17 -27.02
CA ASN A 514 -12.12 19.85 -26.59
C ASN A 514 -12.76 19.53 -25.26
N MET A 515 -13.36 18.35 -25.14
CA MET A 515 -13.94 17.81 -23.92
C MET A 515 -13.37 16.42 -23.67
N ALA A 516 -13.03 16.13 -22.42
CA ALA A 516 -12.60 14.80 -22.01
C ALA A 516 -13.21 14.45 -20.67
N ARG A 517 -13.53 13.17 -20.49
CA ARG A 517 -13.99 12.61 -19.21
C ARG A 517 -13.29 11.28 -18.98
N VAL A 518 -12.78 11.15 -17.78
CA VAL A 518 -12.12 9.95 -17.30
C VAL A 518 -12.77 9.55 -15.99
N ASP A 519 -13.21 8.30 -15.94
CA ASP A 519 -13.67 7.64 -14.72
C ASP A 519 -12.74 6.45 -14.50
N SER A 520 -11.96 6.45 -13.43
CA SER A 520 -11.09 5.33 -13.05
C SER A 520 -11.72 4.57 -11.89
N GLU A 521 -11.92 3.27 -12.09
CA GLU A 521 -12.34 2.34 -11.07
C GLU A 521 -11.14 1.49 -10.63
N GLY A 522 -10.80 1.50 -9.36
CA GLY A 522 -9.67 0.77 -8.78
C GLY A 522 -9.59 1.01 -7.29
N ASP A 523 -8.42 0.81 -6.69
CA ASP A 523 -8.17 1.09 -5.25
C ASP A 523 -8.49 2.53 -4.84
N THR A 524 -8.55 3.44 -5.82
CA THR A 524 -9.01 4.83 -5.63
C THR A 524 -9.90 5.21 -6.80
N THR A 525 -11.19 5.39 -6.55
CA THR A 525 -12.12 5.94 -7.54
C THR A 525 -11.85 7.42 -7.70
N HIS A 526 -11.52 7.86 -8.91
CA HIS A 526 -11.41 9.28 -9.23
C HIS A 526 -12.10 9.58 -10.55
N LYS A 527 -12.67 10.77 -10.62
CA LYS A 527 -13.36 11.25 -11.82
C LYS A 527 -12.76 12.58 -12.23
N SER A 528 -12.47 12.72 -13.52
CA SER A 528 -11.92 13.94 -14.06
C SER A 528 -12.69 14.36 -15.31
N GLN A 529 -12.99 15.64 -15.40
CA GLN A 529 -13.66 16.23 -16.56
C GLN A 529 -12.92 17.49 -17.00
N GLN A 530 -12.62 17.58 -18.27
CA GLN A 530 -11.94 18.74 -18.86
C GLN A 530 -12.76 19.36 -19.98
N LEU A 531 -12.69 20.67 -20.05
CA LEU A 531 -13.19 21.49 -21.14
C LEU A 531 -12.11 22.47 -21.53
N ASN A 532 -11.70 22.45 -22.80
CA ASN A 532 -10.75 23.43 -23.36
C ASN A 532 -11.34 24.13 -24.57
N VAL A 533 -11.09 25.42 -24.63
CA VAL A 533 -11.36 26.25 -25.80
C VAL A 533 -10.03 26.70 -26.38
N VAL A 534 -9.81 26.46 -27.66
CA VAL A 534 -8.56 26.75 -28.36
C VAL A 534 -8.81 27.70 -29.49
N SER A 535 -7.99 28.73 -29.61
CA SER A 535 -7.94 29.62 -30.78
C SER A 535 -6.57 29.52 -31.42
N HIS A 536 -6.49 28.95 -32.58
CA HIS A 536 -5.26 28.80 -33.35
C HIS A 536 -5.25 29.84 -34.51
N PHE A 537 -4.13 30.54 -34.61
CA PHE A 537 -3.85 31.48 -35.71
C PHE A 537 -2.48 31.20 -36.30
N GLY A 538 -2.41 30.99 -37.63
CA GLY A 538 -1.15 30.74 -38.30
C GLY A 538 -1.32 30.08 -39.65
N ASP A 539 -0.18 29.93 -40.34
CA ASP A 539 -0.05 29.30 -41.67
C ASP A 539 1.00 28.17 -41.64
N SER A 540 1.44 27.71 -42.81
CA SER A 540 2.47 26.68 -42.94
C SER A 540 3.87 27.14 -42.50
N GLY A 541 4.12 28.42 -42.28
CA GLY A 541 5.42 28.99 -41.88
C GLY A 541 5.52 29.34 -40.39
N TRP A 542 4.43 29.74 -39.78
CA TRP A 542 4.39 30.14 -38.38
C TRP A 542 2.97 30.12 -37.84
N GLY A 543 2.84 30.05 -36.51
CA GLY A 543 1.56 30.20 -35.86
C GLY A 543 1.66 30.16 -34.36
N PHE A 544 0.54 30.42 -33.74
CA PHE A 544 0.34 30.27 -32.29
C PHE A 544 -1.07 29.78 -31.99
N ALA A 545 -1.23 29.09 -30.87
CA ALA A 545 -2.53 28.76 -30.31
C ALA A 545 -2.63 29.27 -28.88
N LEU A 546 -3.79 29.83 -28.55
CA LEU A 546 -4.18 30.20 -27.20
C LEU A 546 -5.27 29.24 -26.74
N GLU A 547 -5.08 28.61 -25.59
CA GLU A 547 -5.99 27.65 -25.01
C GLU A 547 -6.41 28.14 -23.61
N GLY A 548 -7.71 28.14 -23.33
CA GLY A 548 -8.29 28.27 -22.01
C GLY A 548 -8.92 26.96 -21.57
N GLY A 549 -8.56 26.46 -20.40
CA GLY A 549 -9.00 25.17 -19.89
C GLY A 549 -9.67 25.23 -18.53
N LEU A 550 -10.64 24.35 -18.32
CA LEU A 550 -11.28 24.07 -17.03
C LEU A 550 -11.22 22.58 -16.79
N LEU A 551 -10.56 22.17 -15.71
CA LEU A 551 -10.46 20.80 -15.22
C LEU A 551 -11.16 20.68 -13.88
N ASN A 552 -12.13 19.78 -13.78
CA ASN A 552 -12.77 19.39 -12.52
C ASN A 552 -12.35 17.97 -12.18
N GLU A 553 -11.85 17.77 -10.98
CA GLU A 553 -11.39 16.49 -10.45
C GLU A 553 -12.16 16.17 -9.17
N SER A 554 -12.55 14.92 -8.99
CA SER A 554 -13.14 14.39 -7.76
C SER A 554 -12.30 13.23 -7.27
N GLY A 555 -11.83 13.30 -6.02
CA GLY A 555 -10.90 12.32 -5.46
C GLY A 555 -9.46 12.41 -5.99
N SER A 556 -9.13 13.43 -6.79
CA SER A 556 -7.79 13.65 -7.33
C SER A 556 -7.39 15.13 -7.28
N LEU A 557 -6.08 15.39 -7.35
CA LEU A 557 -5.50 16.72 -7.34
C LEU A 557 -4.35 16.78 -8.35
N LEU A 558 -4.48 17.65 -9.36
CA LEU A 558 -3.52 17.78 -10.46
C LEU A 558 -3.18 16.41 -11.07
N GLY A 559 -4.19 15.51 -11.12
CA GLY A 559 -4.13 14.17 -11.65
C GLY A 559 -3.44 13.12 -10.78
N GLY A 560 -3.09 13.46 -9.58
CA GLY A 560 -2.71 12.49 -8.57
C GLY A 560 -3.95 12.02 -7.83
N SER A 561 -4.09 10.71 -7.62
CA SER A 561 -5.13 10.13 -6.79
C SER A 561 -4.58 9.83 -5.39
N ALA A 562 -5.26 10.35 -4.37
CA ALA A 562 -4.96 10.04 -2.99
C ALA A 562 -6.20 9.43 -2.36
N GLY A 563 -6.06 8.20 -1.83
CA GLY A 563 -7.14 7.52 -1.12
C GLY A 563 -7.11 7.81 0.40
N GLY A 564 -8.23 7.55 1.06
CA GLY A 564 -8.31 7.60 2.51
C GLY A 564 -8.09 9.00 3.10
N ALA A 565 -7.37 9.04 4.20
CA ALA A 565 -7.17 10.26 5.00
C ALA A 565 -6.44 11.41 4.30
N LEU A 566 -5.74 11.16 3.20
CA LEU A 566 -5.04 12.18 2.41
C LEU A 566 -5.83 12.58 1.15
N SER A 567 -7.01 12.03 0.93
CA SER A 567 -7.84 12.37 -0.21
C SER A 567 -8.37 13.80 -0.10
N VAL A 568 -8.47 14.46 -1.25
CA VAL A 568 -9.24 15.69 -1.42
C VAL A 568 -10.65 15.32 -1.90
N ARG A 569 -11.64 16.15 -1.61
CA ARG A 569 -13.00 15.91 -2.11
C ARG A 569 -13.08 16.28 -3.58
N ASP A 570 -12.79 17.51 -3.92
CA ASP A 570 -12.85 18.03 -5.28
C ASP A 570 -11.71 19.03 -5.52
N ALA A 571 -11.24 19.10 -6.76
CA ALA A 571 -10.34 20.15 -7.20
C ALA A 571 -10.79 20.74 -8.54
N GLN A 572 -10.70 22.06 -8.68
CA GLN A 572 -10.99 22.76 -9.91
C GLN A 572 -9.77 23.54 -10.36
N THR A 573 -9.26 23.22 -11.54
CA THR A 573 -8.12 23.92 -12.14
C THR A 573 -8.59 24.74 -13.34
N ARG A 574 -8.27 26.01 -13.35
CA ARG A 574 -8.38 26.90 -14.51
C ARG A 574 -7.00 27.06 -15.10
N SER A 575 -6.87 26.84 -16.41
CA SER A 575 -5.59 26.91 -17.09
C SER A 575 -5.61 27.82 -18.30
N ALA A 576 -4.46 28.40 -18.58
CA ALA A 576 -4.19 29.09 -19.84
C ALA A 576 -2.91 28.50 -20.44
N ARG A 577 -2.92 28.26 -21.74
CA ARG A 577 -1.78 27.72 -22.48
C ARG A 577 -1.56 28.55 -23.75
N ILE A 578 -0.29 28.77 -24.07
CA ILE A 578 0.14 29.27 -25.34
C ILE A 578 1.09 28.27 -25.98
N THR A 579 0.85 27.95 -27.24
CA THR A 579 1.79 27.18 -28.06
C THR A 579 2.18 28.02 -29.28
N THR A 580 3.42 27.91 -29.73
CA THR A 580 3.93 28.64 -30.89
C THR A 580 4.78 27.71 -31.73
N TYR A 581 4.79 27.93 -33.02
CA TYR A 581 5.69 27.26 -33.93
C TYR A 581 6.18 28.21 -35.03
N ARG A 582 7.40 27.95 -35.48
CA ARG A 582 7.98 28.67 -36.62
C ARG A 582 8.83 27.72 -37.45
N ARG A 583 8.54 27.65 -38.72
CA ARG A 583 9.38 27.01 -39.70
C ARG A 583 10.61 27.89 -39.96
N LEU A 584 11.80 27.38 -39.73
CA LEU A 584 13.07 28.10 -39.94
C LEU A 584 13.51 28.01 -41.40
N ASP A 585 13.37 26.81 -41.97
CA ASP A 585 13.61 26.49 -43.36
C ASP A 585 12.76 25.27 -43.79
N GLN A 586 13.14 24.59 -44.89
CA GLN A 586 12.40 23.43 -45.41
C GLN A 586 12.50 22.22 -44.47
N ASN A 587 13.58 22.12 -43.69
CA ASN A 587 13.94 20.96 -42.91
C ASN A 587 13.85 21.20 -41.38
N TRP A 588 13.74 22.44 -40.93
CA TRP A 588 13.80 22.79 -39.51
C TRP A 588 12.59 23.60 -39.05
N ALA A 589 12.11 23.29 -37.84
CA ALA A 589 11.04 24.04 -37.17
C ALA A 589 11.33 24.21 -35.69
N LEU A 590 11.06 25.39 -35.14
CA LEU A 590 11.14 25.74 -33.73
C LEU A 590 9.72 25.69 -33.12
N ILE A 591 9.63 25.19 -31.88
CA ILE A 591 8.36 25.03 -31.19
C ILE A 591 8.54 25.51 -29.74
N GLY A 592 7.51 26.17 -29.19
CA GLY A 592 7.44 26.58 -27.81
C GLY A 592 6.05 26.38 -27.24
N ALA A 593 5.98 25.99 -25.97
CA ALA A 593 4.73 25.91 -25.23
C ALA A 593 4.93 26.39 -23.79
N TYR A 594 3.93 27.08 -23.25
CA TYR A 594 3.85 27.47 -21.86
C TYR A 594 2.43 27.30 -21.36
N THR A 595 2.28 26.65 -20.21
CA THR A 595 0.99 26.43 -19.53
C THR A 595 1.06 26.99 -18.11
N GLN A 596 0.01 27.65 -17.68
CA GLN A 596 -0.19 28.09 -16.29
C GLN A 596 -1.55 27.60 -15.80
N GLY A 597 -1.59 27.08 -14.58
CA GLY A 597 -2.81 26.63 -13.91
C GLY A 597 -3.01 27.28 -12.55
N LEU A 598 -4.27 27.51 -12.18
CA LEU A 598 -4.71 27.93 -10.85
C LEU A 598 -5.74 26.92 -10.36
N THR A 599 -5.42 26.21 -9.29
CA THR A 599 -6.24 25.14 -8.73
C THR A 599 -6.84 25.56 -7.40
N GLN A 600 -8.16 25.45 -7.28
CA GLN A 600 -8.91 25.58 -6.03
C GLN A 600 -9.26 24.17 -5.57
N VAL A 601 -8.96 23.85 -4.31
CA VAL A 601 -9.18 22.53 -3.72
C VAL A 601 -10.28 22.65 -2.67
N THR A 602 -11.19 21.69 -2.66
CA THR A 602 -12.16 21.49 -1.59
C THR A 602 -11.69 20.33 -0.75
N ASP A 603 -11.42 20.58 0.52
CA ASP A 603 -10.99 19.59 1.49
C ASP A 603 -12.09 18.57 1.79
N ARG A 604 -11.66 17.41 2.24
CA ARG A 604 -12.53 16.36 2.74
C ARG A 604 -12.70 16.55 4.25
N PRO A 605 -13.92 16.55 4.78
CA PRO A 605 -14.14 16.58 6.23
C PRO A 605 -13.40 15.41 6.91
N GLY A 606 -12.60 15.70 7.95
CA GLY A 606 -11.81 14.70 8.66
C GLY A 606 -10.53 14.23 7.94
N GLY A 607 -10.21 14.78 6.79
CA GLY A 607 -8.92 14.54 6.11
C GLY A 607 -7.73 15.13 6.86
N LEU A 608 -6.54 14.61 6.58
CA LEU A 608 -5.29 15.14 7.15
C LEU A 608 -4.83 16.45 6.51
N LEU A 609 -5.26 16.70 5.26
CA LEU A 609 -4.98 17.93 4.53
C LEU A 609 -6.27 18.73 4.39
N GLY A 610 -6.24 19.98 4.78
CA GLY A 610 -7.37 20.91 4.68
C GLY A 610 -6.93 22.35 4.55
N ASP A 611 -7.87 23.29 4.51
CA ASP A 611 -7.63 24.73 4.41
C ASP A 611 -6.59 25.08 3.33
N PHE A 612 -6.82 24.56 2.11
CA PHE A 612 -5.92 24.77 0.98
C PHE A 612 -5.95 26.23 0.51
N SER A 613 -4.77 26.81 0.33
CA SER A 613 -4.67 28.01 -0.48
C SER A 613 -4.80 27.65 -1.98
N THR A 614 -5.05 28.65 -2.82
CA THR A 614 -5.02 28.43 -4.28
C THR A 614 -3.63 27.96 -4.71
N LEU A 615 -3.57 26.80 -5.38
CA LEU A 615 -2.32 26.28 -5.94
C LEU A 615 -2.08 26.91 -7.31
N ALA A 616 -0.87 27.43 -7.52
CA ALA A 616 -0.43 27.88 -8.83
C ALA A 616 0.59 26.87 -9.42
N SER A 617 0.36 26.46 -10.66
CA SER A 617 1.20 25.51 -11.37
C SER A 617 1.61 26.01 -12.74
N ASN A 618 2.76 25.54 -13.25
CA ASN A 618 3.20 25.83 -14.60
C ASN A 618 3.93 24.64 -15.25
N ALA A 619 3.98 24.67 -16.58
CA ALA A 619 4.79 23.79 -17.40
C ALA A 619 5.27 24.55 -18.63
N TRP A 620 6.44 24.18 -19.17
CA TRP A 620 6.93 24.78 -20.41
C TRP A 620 7.77 23.81 -21.25
N LEU A 621 7.86 24.07 -22.54
CA LEU A 621 8.68 23.33 -23.49
C LEU A 621 9.25 24.27 -24.54
N ILE A 622 10.51 24.00 -24.91
CA ILE A 622 11.13 24.53 -26.14
C ILE A 622 11.69 23.34 -26.91
N GLY A 623 11.36 23.22 -28.19
CA GLY A 623 11.77 22.11 -29.03
C GLY A 623 12.22 22.57 -30.40
N LEU A 624 13.19 21.86 -30.97
CA LEU A 624 13.65 21.97 -32.32
C LEU A 624 13.32 20.64 -33.03
N SER A 625 12.57 20.71 -34.11
CA SER A 625 12.23 19.56 -34.94
C SER A 625 12.89 19.65 -36.30
N ALA A 626 13.27 18.51 -36.82
CA ALA A 626 13.92 18.40 -38.11
C ALA A 626 13.32 17.25 -38.93
N LYS A 627 13.42 17.36 -40.23
CA LYS A 627 13.10 16.29 -41.20
C LYS A 627 14.15 16.22 -42.27
N ASP A 628 14.28 15.05 -42.91
CA ASP A 628 15.22 14.81 -44.02
C ASP A 628 16.67 15.15 -43.65
N LEU A 629 17.14 14.75 -42.42
CA LEU A 629 18.47 15.06 -41.89
C LEU A 629 19.56 14.17 -42.50
N PHE A 630 19.35 12.86 -42.48
CA PHE A 630 20.32 11.84 -42.88
C PHE A 630 19.81 11.01 -44.05
N SER A 631 18.49 10.98 -44.25
CA SER A 631 17.81 10.32 -45.35
C SER A 631 16.50 11.03 -45.65
N LEU A 632 16.00 10.86 -46.90
CA LEU A 632 14.65 11.31 -47.19
C LEU A 632 13.65 10.61 -46.26
N THR A 633 12.75 11.38 -45.66
CA THR A 633 11.69 10.93 -44.75
C THR A 633 12.12 10.58 -43.31
N ASP A 634 13.39 10.74 -42.92
CA ASP A 634 13.72 10.66 -41.50
C ASP A 634 13.27 11.93 -40.75
N THR A 635 13.00 11.76 -39.46
CA THR A 635 12.59 12.88 -38.60
C THR A 635 13.35 12.82 -37.30
N ALA A 636 13.66 13.99 -36.75
CA ALA A 636 14.27 14.13 -35.42
C ALA A 636 13.64 15.28 -34.64
N SER A 637 13.65 15.18 -33.34
CA SER A 637 13.39 16.33 -32.48
C SER A 637 14.28 16.30 -31.25
N VAL A 638 14.65 17.49 -30.78
CA VAL A 638 15.28 17.71 -29.48
C VAL A 638 14.46 18.72 -28.72
N SER A 639 14.21 18.48 -27.45
CA SER A 639 13.45 19.41 -26.62
C SER A 639 13.99 19.48 -25.20
N ILE A 640 13.86 20.66 -24.63
CA ILE A 640 14.04 20.91 -23.21
C ILE A 640 12.71 21.35 -22.63
N SER A 641 12.30 20.77 -21.52
CA SER A 641 10.99 21.04 -20.91
C SER A 641 11.04 20.96 -19.40
N GLN A 642 10.09 21.64 -18.77
CA GLN A 642 9.71 21.46 -17.39
C GLN A 642 8.32 20.83 -17.37
N PRO A 643 8.15 19.62 -16.81
CA PRO A 643 6.84 19.04 -16.55
C PRO A 643 6.00 19.92 -15.60
N LEU A 644 4.71 19.64 -15.51
CA LEU A 644 3.81 20.38 -14.62
C LEU A 644 4.35 20.38 -13.18
N ARG A 645 4.49 21.58 -12.61
CA ARG A 645 4.98 21.84 -11.27
C ARG A 645 4.06 22.81 -10.54
N ALA A 646 3.65 22.50 -9.31
CA ALA A 646 3.11 23.49 -8.42
C ALA A 646 4.28 24.38 -7.91
N PHE A 647 4.21 25.68 -8.15
CA PHE A 647 5.24 26.61 -7.70
C PHE A 647 4.79 27.51 -6.55
N ALA A 648 3.49 27.50 -6.23
CA ALA A 648 2.90 28.16 -5.08
C ALA A 648 1.65 27.42 -4.61
N GLY A 649 1.35 27.54 -3.34
CA GLY A 649 0.23 26.92 -2.66
C GLY A 649 0.66 26.17 -1.42
N ASP A 650 -0.22 26.11 -0.45
CA ASP A 650 -0.03 25.43 0.82
C ASP A 650 -1.35 24.84 1.33
N ALA A 651 -1.27 23.95 2.30
CA ALA A 651 -2.40 23.36 2.99
C ALA A 651 -2.11 23.26 4.49
N ALA A 652 -3.15 23.23 5.31
CA ALA A 652 -3.03 22.85 6.71
C ALA A 652 -2.94 21.32 6.80
N LEU A 653 -1.87 20.83 7.42
CA LEU A 653 -1.68 19.45 7.75
C LEU A 653 -2.03 19.24 9.22
N ASP A 654 -2.98 18.34 9.52
CA ASP A 654 -3.41 17.98 10.87
C ASP A 654 -3.04 16.50 11.14
N ILE A 655 -1.90 16.27 11.78
CA ILE A 655 -1.41 14.92 12.08
C ILE A 655 -1.52 14.65 13.57
N ALA A 656 -2.19 13.54 13.91
CA ALA A 656 -2.06 12.93 15.22
C ALA A 656 -0.63 12.41 15.42
N TYR A 657 0.01 12.76 16.52
CA TYR A 657 1.38 12.35 16.78
C TYR A 657 1.56 11.59 18.09
N ASP A 658 0.63 11.71 19.04
CA ASP A 658 0.72 11.02 20.32
C ASP A 658 -0.65 10.93 21.02
N LEU A 659 -0.68 10.15 22.11
CA LEU A 659 -1.78 10.10 23.06
C LEU A 659 -1.36 10.74 24.38
N SER A 660 -2.22 11.59 24.93
CA SER A 660 -2.02 12.10 26.31
C SER A 660 -2.12 10.95 27.32
N THR A 661 -1.64 11.16 28.55
CA THR A 661 -1.79 10.21 29.66
C THR A 661 -3.27 9.88 29.98
N GLN A 662 -4.20 10.71 29.52
CA GLN A 662 -5.64 10.53 29.65
C GLN A 662 -6.27 9.87 28.42
N GLY A 663 -5.46 9.51 27.39
CA GLY A 663 -5.92 8.89 26.16
C GLY A 663 -6.49 9.86 25.13
N GLN A 664 -6.30 11.18 25.32
CA GLN A 664 -6.68 12.18 24.30
C GLN A 664 -5.64 12.19 23.19
N VAL A 665 -6.10 12.28 21.94
CA VAL A 665 -5.24 12.38 20.75
C VAL A 665 -4.56 13.75 20.72
N LEU A 666 -3.24 13.77 20.75
CA LEU A 666 -2.43 14.97 20.59
C LEU A 666 -2.19 15.19 19.08
N ARG A 667 -2.61 16.35 18.58
CA ARG A 667 -2.49 16.70 17.16
C ARG A 667 -1.54 17.86 16.95
N HIS A 668 -0.85 17.84 15.83
CA HIS A 668 0.00 18.92 15.36
C HIS A 668 -0.58 19.48 14.08
N GLN A 669 -1.00 20.75 14.13
CA GLN A 669 -1.45 21.47 12.94
C GLN A 669 -0.31 22.35 12.44
N GLN A 670 0.07 22.16 11.20
CA GLN A 670 1.12 22.93 10.54
C GLN A 670 0.72 23.24 9.10
N ARG A 671 0.95 24.47 8.65
CA ARG A 671 0.90 24.78 7.23
C ARG A 671 2.10 24.21 6.52
N VAL A 672 1.84 23.45 5.47
CA VAL A 672 2.87 22.79 4.64
C VAL A 672 2.77 23.33 3.22
N SER A 673 3.91 23.68 2.65
CA SER A 673 3.97 24.06 1.24
C SER A 673 3.72 22.83 0.35
N LEU A 674 2.87 23.01 -0.65
CA LEU A 674 2.65 22.02 -1.71
C LEU A 674 3.53 22.27 -2.94
N ALA A 675 4.36 23.31 -2.91
CA ALA A 675 5.32 23.62 -3.94
C ALA A 675 6.61 22.80 -3.72
N PRO A 676 7.01 21.90 -4.65
CA PRO A 676 8.25 21.16 -4.60
C PRO A 676 9.47 22.06 -4.50
N GLY A 677 10.48 21.63 -3.72
CA GLY A 677 11.74 22.36 -3.54
C GLY A 677 12.70 22.31 -4.74
N GLY A 678 12.48 21.36 -5.66
CA GLY A 678 13.22 21.18 -6.89
C GLY A 678 12.46 21.64 -8.13
N VAL A 679 13.16 21.62 -9.28
CA VAL A 679 12.59 21.90 -10.61
C VAL A 679 13.08 20.84 -11.57
N GLU A 680 12.20 19.91 -11.94
CA GLU A 680 12.57 18.92 -12.96
C GLU A 680 12.86 19.60 -14.28
N THR A 681 14.01 19.30 -14.87
CA THR A 681 14.35 19.67 -16.23
C THR A 681 14.56 18.39 -17.05
N LEU A 682 13.84 18.30 -18.17
CA LEU A 682 13.82 17.15 -19.03
C LEU A 682 14.40 17.53 -20.38
N LEU A 683 15.51 16.89 -20.77
CA LEU A 683 16.07 16.98 -22.11
C LEU A 683 15.76 15.69 -22.85
N GLU A 684 15.08 15.81 -24.00
CA GLU A 684 14.62 14.67 -24.79
C GLU A 684 15.11 14.76 -26.22
N PHE A 685 15.42 13.60 -26.79
CA PHE A 685 15.78 13.43 -28.19
C PHE A 685 14.96 12.28 -28.78
N ILE A 686 14.36 12.52 -29.93
CA ILE A 686 13.65 11.52 -30.73
C ILE A 686 14.29 11.49 -32.12
N TYR A 687 14.45 10.28 -32.64
CA TYR A 687 14.82 10.05 -34.02
C TYR A 687 13.98 8.91 -34.60
N SER A 688 13.48 9.08 -35.79
CA SER A 688 12.70 8.06 -36.50
C SER A 688 13.13 8.01 -37.96
N ARG A 689 13.34 6.79 -38.47
CA ARG A 689 13.75 6.58 -39.88
C ARG A 689 13.01 5.39 -40.48
N PRO A 690 12.22 5.59 -41.54
CA PRO A 690 11.73 4.52 -42.39
C PRO A 690 12.91 3.82 -43.07
N ILE A 691 13.02 2.50 -42.90
CA ILE A 691 14.04 1.67 -43.57
C ILE A 691 13.47 1.07 -44.85
N THR A 692 12.20 0.70 -44.82
CA THR A 692 11.44 0.24 -45.97
C THR A 692 10.03 0.84 -45.90
N SER A 693 9.20 0.59 -46.90
CA SER A 693 7.78 0.99 -46.88
C SER A 693 6.97 0.34 -45.71
N ILE A 694 7.52 -0.70 -45.11
CA ILE A 694 6.85 -1.48 -44.05
C ILE A 694 7.63 -1.50 -42.74
N LEU A 695 8.85 -0.93 -42.68
CA LEU A 695 9.71 -1.00 -41.49
C LEU A 695 10.26 0.38 -41.15
N THR A 696 10.04 0.83 -39.93
CA THR A 696 10.58 2.07 -39.37
C THR A 696 11.39 1.75 -38.10
N LEU A 697 12.57 2.34 -37.98
CA LEU A 697 13.39 2.35 -36.80
C LEU A 697 13.24 3.65 -36.06
N GLY A 698 13.11 3.59 -34.71
CA GLY A 698 13.04 4.74 -33.86
C GLY A 698 13.99 4.65 -32.67
N SER A 699 14.39 5.81 -32.14
CA SER A 699 15.17 5.93 -30.91
C SER A 699 14.66 7.10 -30.09
N TYR A 700 14.53 6.89 -28.79
CA TYR A 700 14.17 7.91 -27.81
C TYR A 700 15.23 7.92 -26.71
N LEU A 701 15.73 9.10 -26.37
CA LEU A 701 16.64 9.35 -25.26
C LEU A 701 16.08 10.48 -24.40
N ALA A 702 16.04 10.28 -23.09
CA ALA A 702 15.67 11.32 -22.12
C ALA A 702 16.67 11.41 -20.99
N LEU A 703 17.01 12.64 -20.61
CA LEU A 703 17.79 12.98 -19.43
C LEU A 703 16.89 13.81 -18.51
N ARG A 704 16.71 13.33 -17.26
CA ARG A 704 15.87 13.97 -16.26
C ARG A 704 16.72 14.46 -15.11
N ASP A 705 16.83 15.74 -14.96
CA ASP A 705 17.42 16.38 -13.77
C ASP A 705 16.33 16.68 -12.75
N GLN A 706 16.54 16.33 -11.49
CA GLN A 706 15.56 16.48 -10.40
C GLN A 706 14.20 15.85 -10.72
N PRO A 707 14.13 14.55 -11.10
CA PRO A 707 12.90 13.88 -11.47
C PRO A 707 11.83 14.04 -10.38
N ASN A 708 10.57 14.25 -10.83
CA ASN A 708 9.42 14.55 -9.97
C ASN A 708 9.60 15.83 -9.12
N HIS A 709 10.38 16.77 -9.58
CA HIS A 709 10.75 18.01 -8.87
C HIS A 709 11.40 17.75 -7.51
N ASP A 710 12.08 16.62 -7.35
CA ASP A 710 12.82 16.30 -6.15
C ASP A 710 14.27 16.78 -6.26
N ARG A 711 14.62 17.80 -5.47
CA ARG A 711 15.96 18.38 -5.43
C ARG A 711 17.06 17.37 -5.04
N ALA A 712 16.69 16.34 -4.28
CA ALA A 712 17.63 15.31 -3.81
C ALA A 712 17.76 14.14 -4.79
N ALA A 713 16.86 14.03 -5.78
CA ALA A 713 16.87 12.93 -6.72
C ALA A 713 18.06 13.02 -7.69
N ALA A 714 18.68 11.88 -7.97
CA ALA A 714 19.79 11.78 -8.91
C ALA A 714 19.31 11.95 -10.36
N LEU A 715 20.22 12.43 -11.21
CA LEU A 715 20.00 12.48 -12.66
C LEU A 715 19.64 11.09 -13.19
N GLN A 716 18.55 11.00 -13.94
CA GLN A 716 18.09 9.78 -14.59
C GLN A 716 18.27 9.86 -16.10
N MET A 717 18.64 8.75 -16.69
CA MET A 717 18.73 8.59 -18.15
C MET A 717 17.86 7.43 -18.59
N HIS A 718 17.02 7.66 -19.60
CA HIS A 718 16.17 6.65 -20.22
C HIS A 718 16.51 6.57 -21.69
N TRP A 719 16.70 5.37 -22.21
CA TRP A 719 16.87 5.12 -23.62
C TRP A 719 15.95 4.00 -24.08
N MET A 720 15.36 4.17 -25.26
CA MET A 720 14.48 3.19 -25.86
C MET A 720 14.71 3.12 -27.38
N GLY A 721 14.90 1.93 -27.89
CA GLY A 721 14.89 1.65 -29.33
C GLY A 721 13.55 1.02 -29.74
N VAL A 722 13.00 1.43 -30.87
CA VAL A 722 11.74 0.92 -31.40
C VAL A 722 11.92 0.43 -32.81
N VAL A 723 11.37 -0.73 -33.09
CA VAL A 723 11.26 -1.29 -34.45
C VAL A 723 9.78 -1.47 -34.74
N GLN A 724 9.30 -0.75 -35.74
CA GLN A 724 7.89 -0.77 -36.13
C GLN A 724 7.75 -1.38 -37.51
N GLY A 725 6.90 -2.39 -37.63
CA GLY A 725 6.57 -3.02 -38.91
C GLY A 725 5.08 -2.95 -39.20
N SER A 726 4.71 -2.59 -40.41
CA SER A 726 3.34 -2.70 -40.95
C SER A 726 3.28 -3.88 -41.94
N PHE A 727 2.47 -4.90 -41.61
CA PHE A 727 2.34 -6.13 -42.41
C PHE A 727 0.96 -6.22 -43.08
#